data_22d774c30070b0a705ca8aee96755d30
#
_entry.id   22d774c30070b0a705ca8aee96755d30
#
_cell.length_a   1.000
_cell.length_b   1.000
_cell.length_c   1.000
_cell.angle_alpha   90.00
_cell.angle_beta   90.00
_cell.angle_gamma   90.00
#
_symmetry.space_group_name_H-M   'P 1'
#
loop_
_entity.id
_entity.type
_entity.pdbx_description
1 polymer ?
#
loop_
_entity_poly.entity_id
_entity_poly.type
_entity_poly.pdbx_seq_one_letter_code
_entity_poly.pdbx_strand_id
1 'polypeptide(L)'
;MTDADHRARVRRTVEDRASLDGMRKSFRTILDRQQENASRIQDLEVRKERLRKTKEASVGNEQLFCQAVAVLRENGFRVAIAKTPEAALKMIKDELKGHKIVVKSKSNVTKELHLAEKLGEEDIEVIETDLGDRIVQLAGCQPVHPTGPACHLTRGEISNLFTAHFKKKVTDDPMELTKVMREEIANYMSKARVGITGANAVAANEGAVVIVHNEGNAAKCAMLPDKHIIVTTPEKVVPTLDDAINVTKLQTYLSTGKIISSYINIVTGPSYTADIEKKVYKGMHGPKEVLVLFVDDGRLNAEDKEAQYCIGCGMCLLHCPTYNVVGPVFGSSGHMGGIGVYLSDTLGKLDEALDAGMYMCTSCGGCVEVCPAKIDTKKGIIKARGNAKKSKKGITPEHATVIASVKNYDNPWQVPRRQKSKWAEKLKLKAKGEVLYFAGCSTSLLFPDTAKHAARLIRATGAEPAYLGQNEKCCGSTVRKLGESSLARSKAEECFKDFQRAGAKLVVTSCPGCASALNQYPELLDKHGVKVMHISQFLDERLDKSLLSKVHPRARATFHDPCDLGRELGVYDGPRSLASAVMGTRLVEMERSRDSSSCCGSGSGVKSAYSELAGAIGEDRVAMAKAKGADLIITSCPWCVQNLRECQGNKPAVEVVDLVELLDQSLGEDKTKRE
;
A
#
# COMPACT_ATOMS: atom_id res chain seq x y z
N MET A 1 -16.44 -5.90 14.00
CA MET A 1 -15.44 -5.80 15.10
C MET A 1 -15.53 -4.42 15.72
N THR A 2 -15.37 -4.27 17.04
CA THR A 2 -15.34 -2.94 17.67
C THR A 2 -13.98 -2.25 17.43
N ASP A 3 -13.93 -0.91 17.50
CA ASP A 3 -12.66 -0.16 17.40
C ASP A 3 -11.66 -0.58 18.50
N ALA A 4 -12.17 -0.90 19.70
CA ALA A 4 -11.35 -1.39 20.81
C ALA A 4 -10.70 -2.75 20.49
N ASP A 5 -11.44 -3.69 19.89
CA ASP A 5 -10.91 -5.01 19.50
C ASP A 5 -9.84 -4.86 18.43
N HIS A 6 -10.07 -3.97 17.46
CA HIS A 6 -9.13 -3.70 16.40
C HIS A 6 -7.81 -3.11 16.94
N ARG A 7 -7.88 -2.13 17.84
CA ARG A 7 -6.69 -1.55 18.48
C ARG A 7 -5.94 -2.57 19.34
N ALA A 8 -6.66 -3.42 20.07
CA ALA A 8 -6.04 -4.48 20.86
C ALA A 8 -5.26 -5.48 19.97
N ARG A 9 -5.77 -5.80 18.77
CA ARG A 9 -5.06 -6.64 17.80
C ARG A 9 -3.80 -5.94 17.28
N VAL A 10 -3.90 -4.67 16.91
CA VAL A 10 -2.75 -3.87 16.46
C VAL A 10 -1.66 -3.85 17.55
N ARG A 11 -2.03 -3.53 18.80
CA ARG A 11 -1.10 -3.49 19.93
C ARG A 11 -0.40 -4.83 20.14
N ARG A 12 -1.13 -5.93 20.20
CA ARG A 12 -0.55 -7.28 20.35
C ARG A 12 0.47 -7.59 19.25
N THR A 13 0.15 -7.25 17.99
CA THR A 13 1.06 -7.50 16.87
C THR A 13 2.29 -6.60 16.92
N VAL A 14 2.17 -5.35 17.37
CA VAL A 14 3.30 -4.44 17.56
C VAL A 14 4.20 -4.94 18.70
N GLU A 15 3.64 -5.49 19.78
CA GLU A 15 4.39 -6.09 20.90
C GLU A 15 5.11 -7.37 20.49
N ASP A 16 4.49 -8.20 19.64
CA ASP A 16 5.05 -9.45 19.12
C ASP A 16 5.54 -9.31 17.66
N ARG A 17 6.39 -8.33 17.40
CA ARG A 17 6.96 -8.11 16.05
C ARG A 17 7.81 -9.26 15.54
N ALA A 18 8.37 -10.06 16.45
CA ALA A 18 9.19 -11.22 16.09
C ALA A 18 8.39 -12.27 15.30
N SER A 19 7.09 -12.39 15.55
CA SER A 19 6.21 -13.29 14.80
C SER A 19 6.13 -12.98 13.29
N LEU A 20 6.50 -11.75 12.87
CA LEU A 20 6.53 -11.33 11.46
C LEU A 20 7.92 -11.31 10.84
N ASP A 21 8.97 -11.71 11.55
CA ASP A 21 10.34 -11.67 11.04
C ASP A 21 10.55 -12.62 9.85
N GLY A 22 9.92 -13.78 9.86
CA GLY A 22 9.88 -14.70 8.73
C GLY A 22 9.30 -14.05 7.47
N MET A 23 8.18 -13.35 7.62
CA MET A 23 7.54 -12.58 6.55
C MET A 23 8.47 -11.48 6.00
N ARG A 24 9.08 -10.67 6.87
CA ARG A 24 10.00 -9.59 6.48
C ARG A 24 11.23 -10.13 5.75
N LYS A 25 11.81 -11.26 6.22
CA LYS A 25 12.91 -11.94 5.56
C LYS A 25 12.52 -12.43 4.17
N SER A 26 11.34 -13.02 4.03
CA SER A 26 10.81 -13.45 2.75
C SER A 26 10.62 -12.27 1.79
N PHE A 27 10.08 -11.14 2.26
CA PHE A 27 9.91 -9.92 1.47
C PHE A 27 11.26 -9.39 0.96
N ARG A 28 12.27 -9.36 1.81
CA ARG A 28 13.63 -8.98 1.41
C ARG A 28 14.17 -9.91 0.33
N THR A 29 14.04 -11.22 0.49
CA THR A 29 14.45 -12.20 -0.52
C THR A 29 13.77 -11.99 -1.88
N ILE A 30 12.49 -11.58 -1.90
CA ILE A 30 11.79 -11.25 -3.15
C ILE A 30 12.40 -10.00 -3.79
N LEU A 31 12.64 -8.95 -3.02
CA LEU A 31 13.24 -7.71 -3.51
C LEU A 31 14.66 -7.92 -4.05
N ASP A 32 15.48 -8.69 -3.33
CA ASP A 32 16.85 -9.06 -3.76
C ASP A 32 16.81 -9.78 -5.11
N ARG A 33 15.94 -10.80 -5.26
CA ARG A 33 15.74 -11.50 -6.54
C ARG A 33 15.24 -10.63 -7.66
N GLN A 34 14.36 -9.65 -7.36
CA GLN A 34 13.95 -8.69 -8.37
C GLN A 34 15.13 -7.85 -8.85
N GLN A 35 15.98 -7.40 -7.93
CA GLN A 35 17.19 -6.65 -8.27
C GLN A 35 18.17 -7.49 -9.10
N GLU A 36 18.44 -8.73 -8.70
CA GLU A 36 19.30 -9.68 -9.44
C GLU A 36 18.80 -9.94 -10.86
N ASN A 37 17.48 -10.03 -11.05
CA ASN A 37 16.87 -10.33 -12.34
C ASN A 37 16.44 -9.08 -13.14
N ALA A 38 16.69 -7.88 -12.62
CA ALA A 38 16.23 -6.63 -13.25
C ALA A 38 16.74 -6.45 -14.69
N SER A 39 18.02 -6.80 -14.96
CA SER A 39 18.62 -6.70 -16.30
C SER A 39 18.10 -7.77 -17.29
N ARG A 40 17.49 -8.84 -16.80
CA ARG A 40 16.95 -9.94 -17.62
C ARG A 40 15.50 -9.72 -18.02
N ILE A 41 14.78 -8.83 -17.36
CA ILE A 41 13.45 -8.38 -17.76
C ILE A 41 13.60 -7.13 -18.61
N GLN A 42 13.69 -7.34 -19.90
CA GLN A 42 13.56 -6.27 -20.88
C GLN A 42 12.09 -5.81 -20.91
N ASP A 43 11.85 -4.54 -21.16
CA ASP A 43 10.53 -3.93 -21.36
C ASP A 43 9.61 -3.94 -20.12
N LEU A 44 10.16 -3.98 -18.89
CA LEU A 44 9.33 -4.01 -17.67
C LEU A 44 8.34 -2.83 -17.62
N GLU A 45 8.79 -1.63 -17.91
CA GLU A 45 7.93 -0.41 -17.88
C GLU A 45 6.90 -0.45 -19.01
N VAL A 46 7.26 -0.92 -20.22
CA VAL A 46 6.32 -1.11 -21.33
C VAL A 46 5.22 -2.12 -20.95
N ARG A 47 5.60 -3.20 -20.26
CA ARG A 47 4.64 -4.20 -19.76
C ARG A 47 3.71 -3.63 -18.69
N LYS A 48 4.21 -2.80 -17.79
CA LYS A 48 3.38 -2.10 -16.79
C LYS A 48 2.41 -1.13 -17.45
N GLU A 49 2.88 -0.35 -18.42
CA GLU A 49 2.03 0.56 -19.18
C GLU A 49 0.94 -0.20 -19.96
N ARG A 50 1.31 -1.29 -20.63
CA ARG A 50 0.36 -2.18 -21.29
C ARG A 50 -0.69 -2.70 -20.30
N LEU A 51 -0.26 -3.18 -19.12
CA LEU A 51 -1.17 -3.63 -18.07
C LEU A 51 -2.17 -2.55 -17.68
N ARG A 52 -1.70 -1.32 -17.45
CA ARG A 52 -2.56 -0.19 -17.07
C ARG A 52 -3.62 0.06 -18.15
N LYS A 53 -3.20 0.20 -19.41
CA LYS A 53 -4.10 0.42 -20.56
C LYS A 53 -5.12 -0.73 -20.72
N THR A 54 -4.65 -1.99 -20.60
CA THR A 54 -5.52 -3.17 -20.66
C THR A 54 -6.59 -3.11 -19.56
N LYS A 55 -6.21 -2.81 -18.32
CA LYS A 55 -7.15 -2.74 -17.20
C LYS A 55 -8.14 -1.58 -17.34
N GLU A 56 -7.71 -0.42 -17.79
CA GLU A 56 -8.57 0.72 -18.07
C GLU A 56 -9.63 0.42 -19.15
N ALA A 57 -9.25 -0.34 -20.19
CA ALA A 57 -10.15 -0.72 -21.26
C ALA A 57 -11.10 -1.87 -20.89
N SER A 58 -10.69 -2.74 -19.96
CA SER A 58 -11.39 -4.00 -19.66
C SER A 58 -12.32 -3.91 -18.46
N VAL A 59 -11.89 -3.28 -17.37
CA VAL A 59 -12.64 -3.28 -16.12
C VAL A 59 -13.94 -2.48 -16.24
N GLY A 60 -15.07 -3.14 -15.94
CA GLY A 60 -16.40 -2.58 -16.11
C GLY A 60 -16.82 -2.38 -17.58
N ASN A 61 -16.18 -3.08 -18.51
CA ASN A 61 -16.58 -3.15 -19.91
C ASN A 61 -17.53 -4.33 -20.12
N GLU A 62 -18.83 -4.07 -20.11
CA GLU A 62 -19.86 -5.08 -20.25
C GLU A 62 -19.81 -5.80 -21.62
N GLN A 63 -19.47 -5.09 -22.70
CA GLN A 63 -19.37 -5.69 -24.03
C GLN A 63 -18.26 -6.74 -24.09
N LEU A 64 -17.07 -6.39 -23.56
CA LEU A 64 -15.94 -7.31 -23.48
C LEU A 64 -16.26 -8.51 -22.57
N PHE A 65 -16.95 -8.29 -21.46
CA PHE A 65 -17.39 -9.35 -20.56
C PHE A 65 -18.40 -10.29 -21.25
N CYS A 66 -19.41 -9.75 -21.95
CA CYS A 66 -20.37 -10.55 -22.71
C CYS A 66 -19.70 -11.35 -23.85
N GLN A 67 -18.73 -10.75 -24.55
CA GLN A 67 -17.92 -11.44 -25.55
C GLN A 67 -17.16 -12.61 -24.92
N ALA A 68 -16.47 -12.40 -23.80
CA ALA A 68 -15.75 -13.47 -23.11
C ALA A 68 -16.68 -14.63 -22.73
N VAL A 69 -17.87 -14.34 -22.20
CA VAL A 69 -18.88 -15.35 -21.85
C VAL A 69 -19.35 -16.12 -23.07
N ALA A 70 -19.58 -15.45 -24.21
CA ALA A 70 -20.02 -16.10 -25.45
C ALA A 70 -18.94 -17.05 -25.98
N VAL A 71 -17.71 -16.57 -26.16
CA VAL A 71 -16.62 -17.38 -26.72
C VAL A 71 -16.22 -18.53 -25.78
N LEU A 72 -16.26 -18.34 -24.45
CA LEU A 72 -16.07 -19.44 -23.50
C LEU A 72 -17.12 -20.55 -23.71
N ARG A 73 -18.39 -20.19 -23.95
CA ARG A 73 -19.45 -21.18 -24.22
C ARG A 73 -19.24 -21.90 -25.56
N GLU A 74 -18.84 -21.19 -26.60
CA GLU A 74 -18.46 -21.75 -27.90
C GLU A 74 -17.34 -22.78 -27.77
N ASN A 75 -16.36 -22.53 -26.90
CA ASN A 75 -15.26 -23.44 -26.58
C ASN A 75 -15.68 -24.62 -25.67
N GLY A 76 -16.96 -24.73 -25.33
CA GLY A 76 -17.53 -25.87 -24.60
C GLY A 76 -17.47 -25.73 -23.06
N PHE A 77 -17.13 -24.58 -22.52
CA PHE A 77 -17.30 -24.32 -21.09
C PHE A 77 -18.79 -24.18 -20.72
N ARG A 78 -19.14 -24.65 -19.55
CA ARG A 78 -20.32 -24.15 -18.85
C ARG A 78 -19.97 -22.82 -18.21
N VAL A 79 -20.77 -21.78 -18.39
CA VAL A 79 -20.51 -20.46 -17.82
C VAL A 79 -21.69 -20.02 -16.98
N ALA A 80 -21.44 -19.75 -15.72
CA ALA A 80 -22.40 -19.20 -14.76
C ALA A 80 -21.92 -17.83 -14.21
N ILE A 81 -22.87 -16.98 -13.87
CA ILE A 81 -22.61 -15.64 -13.31
C ILE A 81 -23.40 -15.54 -12.00
N ALA A 82 -22.69 -15.38 -10.89
CA ALA A 82 -23.28 -15.14 -9.59
C ALA A 82 -23.23 -13.64 -9.26
N LYS A 83 -24.36 -13.07 -8.93
CA LYS A 83 -24.49 -11.65 -8.59
C LYS A 83 -24.00 -11.32 -7.19
N THR A 84 -23.99 -12.30 -6.28
CA THR A 84 -23.56 -12.16 -4.89
C THR A 84 -22.70 -13.35 -4.47
N PRO A 85 -21.89 -13.21 -3.39
CA PRO A 85 -21.14 -14.32 -2.79
C PRO A 85 -22.00 -15.52 -2.41
N GLU A 86 -23.20 -15.29 -1.85
CA GLU A 86 -24.14 -16.35 -1.44
C GLU A 86 -24.66 -17.13 -2.63
N ALA A 87 -24.96 -16.43 -3.74
CA ALA A 87 -25.36 -17.08 -4.99
C ALA A 87 -24.22 -17.94 -5.56
N ALA A 88 -22.99 -17.47 -5.50
CA ALA A 88 -21.82 -18.22 -5.94
C ALA A 88 -21.62 -19.49 -5.07
N LEU A 89 -21.70 -19.37 -3.77
CA LEU A 89 -21.60 -20.49 -2.84
C LEU A 89 -22.71 -21.54 -3.10
N LYS A 90 -23.94 -21.09 -3.33
CA LYS A 90 -25.04 -21.99 -3.66
C LYS A 90 -24.77 -22.74 -4.96
N MET A 91 -24.33 -22.05 -6.04
CA MET A 91 -23.98 -22.69 -7.29
C MET A 91 -22.86 -23.71 -7.13
N ILE A 92 -21.80 -23.40 -6.37
CA ILE A 92 -20.71 -24.34 -6.09
C ILE A 92 -21.25 -25.56 -5.31
N LYS A 93 -22.05 -25.37 -4.26
CA LYS A 93 -22.66 -26.45 -3.50
C LYS A 93 -23.52 -27.37 -4.37
N ASP A 94 -24.30 -26.80 -5.29
CA ASP A 94 -25.10 -27.59 -6.24
C ASP A 94 -24.23 -28.45 -7.16
N GLU A 95 -23.08 -27.96 -7.60
CA GLU A 95 -22.10 -28.71 -8.41
C GLU A 95 -21.36 -29.80 -7.60
N LEU A 96 -21.33 -29.69 -6.29
CA LEU A 96 -20.64 -30.61 -5.37
C LEU A 96 -21.56 -31.69 -4.78
N LYS A 97 -22.85 -31.73 -5.14
CA LYS A 97 -23.79 -32.74 -4.63
C LYS A 97 -23.25 -34.17 -4.82
N GLY A 98 -23.21 -34.92 -3.72
CA GLY A 98 -22.68 -36.30 -3.68
C GLY A 98 -21.15 -36.41 -3.57
N HIS A 99 -20.42 -35.28 -3.48
CA HIS A 99 -18.98 -35.26 -3.30
C HIS A 99 -18.62 -34.75 -1.90
N LYS A 100 -17.83 -35.53 -1.14
CA LYS A 100 -17.40 -35.20 0.21
C LYS A 100 -15.99 -34.60 0.28
N ILE A 101 -15.20 -34.73 -0.78
CA ILE A 101 -13.82 -34.27 -0.87
C ILE A 101 -13.66 -33.45 -2.15
N VAL A 102 -13.07 -32.26 -1.99
CA VAL A 102 -12.76 -31.32 -3.07
C VAL A 102 -11.31 -30.88 -2.96
N VAL A 103 -10.56 -30.93 -4.05
CA VAL A 103 -9.22 -30.37 -4.11
C VAL A 103 -9.26 -28.96 -4.70
N LYS A 104 -8.52 -28.05 -4.10
CA LYS A 104 -8.56 -26.65 -4.48
C LYS A 104 -7.15 -26.07 -4.63
N SER A 105 -6.92 -25.29 -5.69
CA SER A 105 -5.72 -24.47 -5.81
C SER A 105 -5.90 -23.11 -5.16
N LYS A 106 -4.80 -22.44 -4.88
CA LYS A 106 -4.77 -21.06 -4.35
C LYS A 106 -5.62 -20.11 -5.20
N SER A 107 -6.52 -19.36 -4.57
CA SER A 107 -7.37 -18.37 -5.23
C SER A 107 -7.84 -17.30 -4.23
N ASN A 108 -7.65 -16.01 -4.56
CA ASN A 108 -8.16 -14.92 -3.75
C ASN A 108 -9.69 -14.89 -3.75
N VAL A 109 -10.33 -15.15 -4.89
CA VAL A 109 -11.80 -15.15 -5.01
C VAL A 109 -12.42 -16.20 -4.09
N THR A 110 -11.84 -17.41 -4.01
CA THR A 110 -12.35 -18.44 -3.09
C THR A 110 -12.11 -18.09 -1.62
N LYS A 111 -11.09 -17.25 -1.32
CA LYS A 111 -10.88 -16.70 0.03
C LYS A 111 -11.91 -15.61 0.36
N GLU A 112 -12.25 -14.73 -0.60
CA GLU A 112 -13.33 -13.75 -0.44
C GLU A 112 -14.68 -14.42 -0.15
N LEU A 113 -14.92 -15.61 -0.75
CA LEU A 113 -16.12 -16.41 -0.50
C LEU A 113 -16.07 -17.21 0.81
N HIS A 114 -14.95 -17.22 1.54
CA HIS A 114 -14.73 -18.12 2.68
C HIS A 114 -15.05 -19.59 2.32
N LEU A 115 -14.70 -20.01 1.10
CA LEU A 115 -15.21 -21.24 0.48
C LEU A 115 -14.93 -22.49 1.32
N ALA A 116 -13.71 -22.66 1.83
CA ALA A 116 -13.35 -23.85 2.60
C ALA A 116 -14.15 -23.95 3.91
N GLU A 117 -14.34 -22.82 4.60
CA GLU A 117 -15.13 -22.72 5.83
C GLU A 117 -16.61 -23.03 5.55
N LYS A 118 -17.18 -22.37 4.52
CA LYS A 118 -18.59 -22.53 4.14
C LYS A 118 -18.96 -23.91 3.60
N LEU A 119 -18.04 -24.61 2.99
CA LEU A 119 -18.23 -26.00 2.57
C LEU A 119 -18.03 -26.98 3.73
N GLY A 120 -17.12 -26.68 4.66
CA GLY A 120 -16.91 -27.44 5.88
C GLY A 120 -18.15 -27.47 6.78
N GLU A 121 -18.96 -26.39 6.81
CA GLU A 121 -20.25 -26.35 7.51
C GLU A 121 -21.26 -27.39 6.98
N GLU A 122 -21.03 -27.96 5.78
CA GLU A 122 -21.87 -28.99 5.13
C GLU A 122 -21.14 -30.34 4.95
N ASP A 123 -20.16 -30.63 5.81
CA ASP A 123 -19.36 -31.85 5.78
C ASP A 123 -18.65 -32.12 4.45
N ILE A 124 -18.29 -31.07 3.69
CA ILE A 124 -17.46 -31.16 2.50
C ILE A 124 -16.04 -30.73 2.84
N GLU A 125 -15.11 -31.66 2.78
CA GLU A 125 -13.70 -31.42 3.07
C GLU A 125 -13.02 -30.75 1.87
N VAL A 126 -12.54 -29.52 2.06
CA VAL A 126 -11.80 -28.77 1.05
C VAL A 126 -10.30 -28.87 1.35
N ILE A 127 -9.55 -29.46 0.43
CA ILE A 127 -8.10 -29.65 0.54
C ILE A 127 -7.38 -28.59 -0.24
N GLU A 128 -6.67 -27.71 0.43
CA GLU A 128 -5.72 -26.78 -0.21
C GLU A 128 -4.53 -27.57 -0.78
N THR A 129 -4.23 -27.38 -2.05
CA THR A 129 -3.18 -28.16 -2.73
C THR A 129 -1.87 -27.41 -2.90
N ASP A 130 -1.86 -26.11 -2.66
CA ASP A 130 -0.64 -25.31 -2.53
C ASP A 130 -0.02 -25.58 -1.15
N LEU A 131 1.29 -25.87 -1.11
CA LEU A 131 1.98 -26.22 0.15
C LEU A 131 1.78 -25.14 1.23
N GLY A 132 1.95 -23.87 0.88
CA GLY A 132 1.82 -22.77 1.82
C GLY A 132 0.39 -22.58 2.30
N ASP A 133 -0.62 -22.67 1.42
CA ASP A 133 -2.03 -22.58 1.82
C ASP A 133 -2.45 -23.81 2.66
N ARG A 134 -1.90 -25.02 2.38
CA ARG A 134 -2.17 -26.21 3.21
C ARG A 134 -1.58 -26.07 4.61
N ILE A 135 -0.36 -25.54 4.72
CA ILE A 135 0.25 -25.26 6.03
C ILE A 135 -0.62 -24.27 6.83
N VAL A 136 -1.06 -23.17 6.21
CA VAL A 136 -1.95 -22.17 6.82
C VAL A 136 -3.29 -22.81 7.23
N GLN A 137 -3.86 -23.66 6.38
CA GLN A 137 -5.10 -24.40 6.67
C GLN A 137 -4.94 -25.31 7.91
N LEU A 138 -3.86 -26.08 7.97
CA LEU A 138 -3.57 -26.96 9.11
C LEU A 138 -3.25 -26.19 10.39
N ALA A 139 -2.57 -25.06 10.27
CA ALA A 139 -2.23 -24.19 11.40
C ALA A 139 -3.42 -23.37 11.94
N GLY A 140 -4.52 -23.27 11.17
CA GLY A 140 -5.65 -22.42 11.50
C GLY A 140 -5.30 -20.93 11.59
N CYS A 141 -4.26 -20.49 10.87
CA CYS A 141 -3.78 -19.10 10.91
C CYS A 141 -4.11 -18.31 9.63
N GLN A 142 -3.86 -16.99 9.66
CA GLN A 142 -4.08 -16.12 8.51
C GLN A 142 -2.88 -16.15 7.55
N PRO A 143 -3.10 -16.18 6.23
CA PRO A 143 -2.03 -16.05 5.26
C PRO A 143 -1.42 -14.64 5.32
N VAL A 144 -0.10 -14.52 5.15
CA VAL A 144 0.61 -13.22 5.23
C VAL A 144 1.07 -12.66 3.88
N HIS A 145 0.94 -13.42 2.80
CA HIS A 145 1.24 -12.94 1.44
C HIS A 145 0.43 -13.72 0.39
N PRO A 146 -0.02 -13.09 -0.70
CA PRO A 146 -0.84 -13.77 -1.71
C PRO A 146 -0.17 -14.99 -2.34
N THR A 147 1.16 -14.96 -2.52
CA THR A 147 1.93 -16.05 -3.17
C THR A 147 2.79 -16.86 -2.21
N GLY A 148 3.03 -16.36 -0.99
CA GLY A 148 3.77 -17.05 0.07
C GLY A 148 3.00 -17.05 1.39
N PRO A 149 1.84 -17.71 1.49
CA PRO A 149 0.90 -17.54 2.61
C PRO A 149 1.49 -17.93 3.96
N ALA A 150 2.36 -18.93 4.03
CA ALA A 150 2.97 -19.46 5.26
C ALA A 150 4.39 -18.92 5.53
N CYS A 151 4.84 -17.85 4.85
CA CYS A 151 6.23 -17.39 4.97
C CYS A 151 6.59 -16.75 6.31
N HIS A 152 5.65 -16.62 7.23
CA HIS A 152 5.89 -16.20 8.61
C HIS A 152 6.26 -17.38 9.53
N LEU A 153 5.93 -18.62 9.15
CA LEU A 153 6.20 -19.80 9.95
C LEU A 153 7.64 -20.30 9.72
N THR A 154 8.29 -20.68 10.81
CA THR A 154 9.63 -21.31 10.78
C THR A 154 9.53 -22.78 10.41
N ARG A 155 10.66 -23.37 9.96
CA ARG A 155 10.74 -24.82 9.69
C ARG A 155 10.40 -25.68 10.91
N GLY A 156 10.84 -25.25 12.11
CA GLY A 156 10.53 -25.94 13.35
C GLY A 156 9.05 -25.94 13.68
N GLU A 157 8.35 -24.81 13.52
CA GLU A 157 6.91 -24.72 13.71
C GLU A 157 6.16 -25.59 12.71
N ILE A 158 6.57 -25.61 11.44
CA ILE A 158 5.98 -26.49 10.42
C ILE A 158 6.23 -27.96 10.74
N SER A 159 7.43 -28.33 11.21
CA SER A 159 7.75 -29.69 11.66
C SER A 159 6.86 -30.14 12.83
N ASN A 160 6.66 -29.30 13.83
CA ASN A 160 5.77 -29.57 14.95
C ASN A 160 4.32 -29.75 14.50
N LEU A 161 3.84 -28.86 13.61
CA LEU A 161 2.51 -28.94 13.01
C LEU A 161 2.30 -30.27 12.28
N PHE A 162 3.25 -30.67 11.42
CA PHE A 162 3.17 -31.90 10.66
C PHE A 162 3.30 -33.15 11.55
N THR A 163 4.15 -33.10 12.57
CA THR A 163 4.26 -34.17 13.57
C THR A 163 2.93 -34.42 14.27
N ALA A 164 2.22 -33.37 14.66
CA ALA A 164 0.90 -33.46 15.27
C ALA A 164 -0.16 -33.97 14.27
N HIS A 165 -0.18 -33.44 13.05
CA HIS A 165 -1.15 -33.80 12.01
C HIS A 165 -1.00 -35.26 11.56
N PHE A 166 0.22 -35.70 11.24
CA PHE A 166 0.50 -37.07 10.76
C PHE A 166 0.63 -38.11 11.90
N LYS A 167 0.63 -37.67 13.17
CA LYS A 167 0.83 -38.53 14.36
C LYS A 167 2.12 -39.37 14.26
N LYS A 168 3.14 -38.85 13.61
CA LYS A 168 4.48 -39.42 13.47
C LYS A 168 5.52 -38.32 13.50
N LYS A 169 6.72 -38.60 14.01
CA LYS A 169 7.81 -37.63 14.03
C LYS A 169 8.18 -37.23 12.58
N VAL A 170 8.16 -35.94 12.30
CA VAL A 170 8.63 -35.31 11.04
C VAL A 170 9.72 -34.33 11.42
N THR A 171 10.87 -34.38 10.76
CA THR A 171 11.97 -33.46 11.05
C THR A 171 11.75 -32.08 10.40
N ASP A 172 12.57 -31.10 10.75
CA ASP A 172 12.54 -29.76 10.14
C ASP A 172 13.36 -29.68 8.83
N ASP A 173 13.79 -30.84 8.30
CA ASP A 173 14.39 -30.90 6.97
C ASP A 173 13.36 -30.52 5.89
N PRO A 174 13.62 -29.49 5.06
CA PRO A 174 12.69 -29.05 4.02
C PRO A 174 12.30 -30.15 3.03
N MET A 175 13.21 -31.09 2.75
CA MET A 175 12.93 -32.19 1.81
C MET A 175 11.94 -33.19 2.42
N GLU A 176 12.07 -33.52 3.70
CA GLU A 176 11.15 -34.39 4.41
C GLU A 176 9.78 -33.72 4.56
N LEU A 177 9.74 -32.44 4.98
CA LEU A 177 8.48 -31.66 5.08
C LEU A 177 7.74 -31.64 3.73
N THR A 178 8.46 -31.39 2.64
CA THR A 178 7.86 -31.39 1.30
C THR A 178 7.36 -32.77 0.89
N LYS A 179 8.12 -33.85 1.21
CA LYS A 179 7.77 -35.22 0.85
C LYS A 179 6.47 -35.67 1.52
N VAL A 180 6.36 -35.51 2.85
CA VAL A 180 5.17 -35.98 3.58
C VAL A 180 3.90 -35.25 3.11
N MET A 181 3.99 -33.95 2.85
CA MET A 181 2.87 -33.17 2.36
C MET A 181 2.50 -33.54 0.90
N ARG A 182 3.49 -33.79 0.05
CA ARG A 182 3.28 -34.28 -1.32
C ARG A 182 2.50 -35.60 -1.35
N GLU A 183 2.85 -36.55 -0.44
CA GLU A 183 2.19 -37.84 -0.32
C GLU A 183 0.72 -37.67 0.12
N GLU A 184 0.45 -36.81 1.09
CA GLU A 184 -0.90 -36.48 1.55
C GLU A 184 -1.75 -35.89 0.43
N ILE A 185 -1.26 -34.83 -0.21
CA ILE A 185 -1.98 -34.11 -1.27
C ILE A 185 -2.23 -35.05 -2.48
N ALA A 186 -1.26 -35.90 -2.84
CA ALA A 186 -1.42 -36.89 -3.92
C ALA A 186 -2.55 -37.88 -3.62
N ASN A 187 -2.66 -38.34 -2.37
CA ASN A 187 -3.74 -39.23 -1.93
C ASN A 187 -5.12 -38.56 -2.06
N TYR A 188 -5.25 -37.29 -1.65
CA TYR A 188 -6.50 -36.55 -1.83
C TYR A 188 -6.82 -36.27 -3.31
N MET A 189 -5.81 -35.91 -4.11
CA MET A 189 -6.00 -35.70 -5.56
C MET A 189 -6.47 -36.95 -6.30
N SER A 190 -6.05 -38.16 -5.87
CA SER A 190 -6.51 -39.41 -6.47
C SER A 190 -7.97 -39.76 -6.17
N LYS A 191 -8.51 -39.23 -5.06
CA LYS A 191 -9.88 -39.50 -4.59
C LYS A 191 -10.88 -38.43 -5.04
N ALA A 192 -10.42 -37.19 -5.20
CA ALA A 192 -11.28 -36.07 -5.54
C ALA A 192 -11.80 -36.17 -6.98
N ARG A 193 -13.11 -36.02 -7.13
CA ARG A 193 -13.78 -35.98 -8.43
C ARG A 193 -14.06 -34.55 -8.92
N VAL A 194 -13.91 -33.57 -8.05
CA VAL A 194 -14.06 -32.16 -8.38
C VAL A 194 -12.82 -31.41 -7.96
N GLY A 195 -12.28 -30.62 -8.90
CA GLY A 195 -11.18 -29.70 -8.66
C GLY A 195 -11.63 -28.25 -8.81
N ILE A 196 -11.21 -27.39 -7.89
CA ILE A 196 -11.53 -25.97 -7.93
C ILE A 196 -10.25 -25.16 -8.12
N THR A 197 -10.26 -24.25 -9.10
CA THR A 197 -9.17 -23.27 -9.28
C THR A 197 -9.70 -21.84 -9.35
N GLY A 198 -8.81 -20.87 -9.20
CA GLY A 198 -9.05 -19.53 -9.66
C GLY A 198 -8.59 -19.33 -11.10
N ALA A 199 -8.65 -18.07 -11.56
CA ALA A 199 -8.01 -17.64 -12.80
C ALA A 199 -7.11 -16.42 -12.49
N ASN A 200 -5.98 -16.32 -13.21
CA ASN A 200 -5.16 -15.10 -13.19
C ASN A 200 -5.68 -14.09 -14.21
N ALA A 201 -6.13 -14.57 -15.37
CA ALA A 201 -6.80 -13.77 -16.40
C ALA A 201 -7.72 -14.65 -17.27
N VAL A 202 -8.69 -14.03 -17.94
CA VAL A 202 -9.58 -14.64 -18.92
C VAL A 202 -9.44 -13.84 -20.21
N ALA A 203 -8.97 -14.47 -21.29
CA ALA A 203 -8.82 -13.85 -22.60
C ALA A 203 -10.16 -13.92 -23.36
N ALA A 204 -10.74 -12.75 -23.67
CA ALA A 204 -12.09 -12.66 -24.24
C ALA A 204 -12.13 -13.13 -25.69
N ASN A 205 -11.15 -12.75 -26.52
CA ASN A 205 -11.13 -13.11 -27.94
C ASN A 205 -10.98 -14.60 -28.16
N GLU A 206 -10.11 -15.24 -27.37
CA GLU A 206 -9.80 -16.68 -27.54
C GLU A 206 -10.68 -17.56 -26.66
N GLY A 207 -11.47 -17.01 -25.75
CA GLY A 207 -12.24 -17.80 -24.78
C GLY A 207 -11.35 -18.71 -23.95
N ALA A 208 -10.24 -18.17 -23.44
CA ALA A 208 -9.23 -18.95 -22.73
C ALA A 208 -9.06 -18.45 -21.28
N VAL A 209 -8.90 -19.40 -20.35
CA VAL A 209 -8.60 -19.12 -18.94
C VAL A 209 -7.12 -19.40 -18.68
N VAL A 210 -6.40 -18.42 -18.13
CA VAL A 210 -4.98 -18.54 -17.84
C VAL A 210 -4.76 -18.68 -16.32
N ILE A 211 -4.03 -19.74 -15.95
CA ILE A 211 -3.72 -20.10 -14.55
C ILE A 211 -2.21 -20.27 -14.39
N VAL A 212 -1.62 -19.55 -13.43
CA VAL A 212 -0.20 -19.58 -13.14
C VAL A 212 0.08 -20.33 -11.85
N HIS A 213 1.10 -21.18 -11.85
CA HIS A 213 1.57 -21.88 -10.66
C HIS A 213 3.02 -22.35 -10.78
N ASN A 214 3.68 -22.67 -9.66
CA ASN A 214 5.06 -23.15 -9.62
C ASN A 214 5.16 -24.65 -9.23
N GLU A 215 4.17 -25.18 -8.53
CA GLU A 215 4.22 -26.52 -7.91
C GLU A 215 3.61 -27.63 -8.76
N GLY A 216 2.89 -27.30 -9.83
CA GLY A 216 2.13 -28.25 -10.62
C GLY A 216 0.76 -28.61 -10.02
N ASN A 217 0.45 -28.12 -8.83
CA ASN A 217 -0.77 -28.39 -8.10
C ASN A 217 -2.03 -27.89 -8.82
N ALA A 218 -2.03 -26.65 -9.34
CA ALA A 218 -3.18 -26.09 -10.03
C ALA A 218 -3.49 -26.85 -11.34
N ALA A 219 -2.44 -27.30 -12.07
CA ALA A 219 -2.64 -28.16 -13.23
C ALA A 219 -3.32 -29.48 -12.84
N LYS A 220 -2.89 -30.11 -11.74
CA LYS A 220 -3.51 -31.34 -11.25
C LYS A 220 -4.96 -31.13 -10.80
N CYS A 221 -5.27 -30.02 -10.10
CA CYS A 221 -6.65 -29.66 -9.77
C CYS A 221 -7.53 -29.47 -11.01
N ALA A 222 -6.94 -28.95 -12.10
CA ALA A 222 -7.66 -28.73 -13.35
C ALA A 222 -7.83 -30.00 -14.22
N MET A 223 -6.90 -30.95 -14.12
CA MET A 223 -6.80 -32.05 -15.08
C MET A 223 -7.19 -33.43 -14.53
N LEU A 224 -6.92 -33.71 -13.24
CA LEU A 224 -7.16 -35.05 -12.69
C LEU A 224 -8.63 -35.34 -12.37
N PRO A 225 -9.43 -34.40 -11.81
CA PRO A 225 -10.83 -34.61 -11.51
C PRO A 225 -11.71 -34.71 -12.79
N ASP A 226 -12.86 -35.38 -12.68
CA ASP A 226 -13.84 -35.46 -13.76
C ASP A 226 -14.50 -34.10 -14.07
N LYS A 227 -14.57 -33.23 -13.06
CA LYS A 227 -15.14 -31.88 -13.15
C LYS A 227 -14.14 -30.83 -12.64
N HIS A 228 -13.97 -29.76 -13.41
CA HIS A 228 -13.19 -28.60 -13.04
C HIS A 228 -14.08 -27.37 -12.89
N ILE A 229 -14.04 -26.72 -11.73
CA ILE A 229 -14.73 -25.46 -11.44
C ILE A 229 -13.69 -24.34 -11.35
N ILE A 230 -13.80 -23.36 -12.24
CA ILE A 230 -12.95 -22.17 -12.26
C ILE A 230 -13.75 -21.01 -11.62
N VAL A 231 -13.37 -20.58 -10.43
CA VAL A 231 -14.02 -19.45 -9.73
C VAL A 231 -13.23 -18.19 -10.01
N THR A 232 -13.85 -17.23 -10.69
CA THR A 232 -13.20 -16.00 -11.15
C THR A 232 -14.12 -14.79 -11.03
N THR A 233 -13.65 -13.63 -11.44
CA THR A 233 -14.37 -12.34 -11.31
C THR A 233 -14.27 -11.56 -12.62
N PRO A 234 -15.23 -10.65 -12.93
CA PRO A 234 -15.28 -9.92 -14.19
C PRO A 234 -14.03 -9.09 -14.50
N GLU A 235 -13.38 -8.49 -13.50
CA GLU A 235 -12.19 -7.66 -13.69
C GLU A 235 -10.95 -8.44 -14.14
N LYS A 236 -11.00 -9.76 -14.16
CA LYS A 236 -9.95 -10.63 -14.70
C LYS A 236 -10.08 -10.87 -16.19
N VAL A 237 -11.18 -10.44 -16.80
CA VAL A 237 -11.33 -10.48 -18.26
C VAL A 237 -10.41 -9.44 -18.90
N VAL A 238 -9.67 -9.85 -19.90
CA VAL A 238 -8.76 -9.01 -20.71
C VAL A 238 -9.02 -9.30 -22.20
N PRO A 239 -8.69 -8.40 -23.13
CA PRO A 239 -9.04 -8.56 -24.54
C PRO A 239 -8.46 -9.81 -25.18
N THR A 240 -7.15 -10.05 -24.99
CA THR A 240 -6.40 -11.07 -25.74
C THR A 240 -5.62 -12.00 -24.81
N LEU A 241 -5.22 -13.14 -25.35
CA LEU A 241 -4.31 -14.06 -24.66
C LEU A 241 -2.95 -13.42 -24.37
N ASP A 242 -2.46 -12.56 -25.25
CA ASP A 242 -1.20 -11.81 -25.01
C ASP A 242 -1.30 -10.87 -23.81
N ASP A 243 -2.47 -10.26 -23.59
CA ASP A 243 -2.72 -9.44 -22.40
C ASP A 243 -2.79 -10.31 -21.15
N ALA A 244 -3.42 -11.49 -21.24
CA ALA A 244 -3.44 -12.45 -20.15
C ALA A 244 -2.03 -12.95 -19.79
N ILE A 245 -1.18 -13.22 -20.77
CA ILE A 245 0.23 -13.58 -20.56
C ILE A 245 1.02 -12.42 -19.96
N ASN A 246 0.75 -11.17 -20.38
CA ASN A 246 1.39 -9.99 -19.78
C ASN A 246 1.05 -9.86 -18.29
N VAL A 247 -0.22 -10.06 -17.89
CA VAL A 247 -0.66 -10.12 -16.49
C VAL A 247 0.14 -11.16 -15.72
N THR A 248 0.26 -12.39 -16.24
CA THR A 248 0.93 -13.50 -15.54
C THR A 248 2.43 -13.29 -15.38
N LYS A 249 3.10 -12.73 -16.39
CA LYS A 249 4.54 -12.39 -16.33
C LYS A 249 4.81 -11.32 -15.26
N LEU A 250 4.04 -10.24 -15.25
CA LEU A 250 4.16 -9.18 -14.25
C LEU A 250 3.86 -9.71 -12.84
N GLN A 251 2.78 -10.48 -12.69
CA GLN A 251 2.44 -11.08 -11.41
C GLN A 251 3.58 -11.96 -10.87
N THR A 252 4.15 -12.83 -11.71
CA THR A 252 5.25 -13.71 -11.31
C THR A 252 6.49 -12.94 -10.87
N TYR A 253 6.94 -11.99 -11.69
CA TYR A 253 8.13 -11.20 -11.37
C TYR A 253 7.97 -10.40 -10.09
N LEU A 254 6.85 -9.70 -9.96
CA LEU A 254 6.61 -8.81 -8.84
C LEU A 254 6.35 -9.56 -7.52
N SER A 255 5.80 -10.78 -7.59
CA SER A 255 5.50 -11.57 -6.39
C SER A 255 6.63 -12.50 -5.94
N THR A 256 7.56 -12.86 -6.82
CA THR A 256 8.60 -13.88 -6.52
C THR A 256 10.02 -13.48 -6.90
N GLY A 257 10.18 -12.43 -7.69
CA GLY A 257 11.45 -12.06 -8.32
C GLY A 257 11.86 -12.94 -9.49
N LYS A 258 11.08 -13.97 -9.87
CA LYS A 258 11.36 -14.84 -11.02
C LYS A 258 10.87 -14.20 -12.31
N ILE A 259 11.57 -14.42 -13.42
CA ILE A 259 11.19 -13.87 -14.73
C ILE A 259 9.92 -14.52 -15.28
N ILE A 260 9.74 -15.82 -15.04
CA ILE A 260 8.59 -16.60 -15.46
C ILE A 260 8.28 -17.68 -14.43
N SER A 261 7.02 -18.08 -14.32
CA SER A 261 6.59 -19.21 -13.50
C SER A 261 6.99 -20.56 -14.13
N SER A 262 7.04 -21.60 -13.31
CA SER A 262 7.32 -22.96 -13.79
C SER A 262 6.26 -23.44 -14.77
N TYR A 263 4.99 -23.03 -14.57
CA TYR A 263 3.86 -23.43 -15.39
C TYR A 263 2.91 -22.27 -15.63
N ILE A 264 2.44 -22.17 -16.87
CA ILE A 264 1.33 -21.31 -17.28
C ILE A 264 0.34 -22.22 -18.04
N ASN A 265 -0.80 -22.52 -17.42
CA ASN A 265 -1.84 -23.32 -18.05
C ASN A 265 -2.81 -22.40 -18.78
N ILE A 266 -3.07 -22.71 -20.04
CA ILE A 266 -4.09 -22.08 -20.86
C ILE A 266 -5.18 -23.13 -21.08
N VAL A 267 -6.35 -22.89 -20.50
CA VAL A 267 -7.50 -23.81 -20.58
C VAL A 267 -8.51 -23.20 -21.51
N THR A 268 -8.87 -23.95 -22.56
CA THR A 268 -9.81 -23.52 -23.62
C THR A 268 -11.07 -24.39 -23.70
N GLY A 269 -11.31 -25.24 -22.71
CA GLY A 269 -12.50 -26.08 -22.63
C GLY A 269 -12.26 -27.43 -21.95
N PRO A 270 -13.22 -28.33 -21.98
CA PRO A 270 -13.08 -29.70 -21.50
C PRO A 270 -12.02 -30.48 -22.29
N SER A 271 -11.42 -31.50 -21.66
CA SER A 271 -10.53 -32.43 -22.37
C SER A 271 -11.31 -33.24 -23.43
N TYR A 272 -10.74 -33.40 -24.60
CA TYR A 272 -11.32 -34.25 -25.63
C TYR A 272 -10.27 -34.95 -26.50
N THR A 273 -10.69 -36.00 -27.20
CA THR A 273 -9.96 -36.62 -28.30
C THR A 273 -10.90 -36.85 -29.49
N ALA A 274 -10.37 -36.86 -30.70
CA ALA A 274 -11.09 -37.18 -31.94
C ALA A 274 -10.40 -38.32 -32.71
N ASP A 275 -9.55 -39.11 -32.05
CA ASP A 275 -8.75 -40.15 -32.71
C ASP A 275 -9.55 -41.39 -33.07
N ILE A 276 -10.75 -41.57 -32.47
CA ILE A 276 -11.63 -42.68 -32.78
C ILE A 276 -12.72 -42.18 -33.73
N GLU A 277 -12.74 -42.69 -34.98
CA GLU A 277 -13.73 -42.41 -36.03
C GLU A 277 -13.94 -40.88 -36.29
N LYS A 278 -12.97 -40.03 -35.96
CA LYS A 278 -13.10 -38.56 -36.04
C LYS A 278 -14.29 -37.98 -35.26
N LYS A 279 -14.82 -38.73 -34.30
CA LYS A 279 -15.85 -38.24 -33.36
C LYS A 279 -15.21 -37.70 -32.09
N VAL A 280 -15.80 -36.63 -31.54
CA VAL A 280 -15.30 -35.98 -30.32
C VAL A 280 -15.76 -36.74 -29.07
N TYR A 281 -14.80 -37.22 -28.28
CA TYR A 281 -15.04 -37.87 -27.00
C TYR A 281 -14.40 -37.05 -25.91
N LYS A 282 -15.20 -36.67 -24.88
CA LYS A 282 -14.72 -35.84 -23.76
C LYS A 282 -14.15 -36.69 -22.62
N GLY A 283 -13.16 -36.18 -21.93
CA GLY A 283 -12.65 -36.74 -20.68
C GLY A 283 -11.61 -37.85 -20.84
N MET A 284 -10.78 -37.84 -21.90
CA MET A 284 -9.72 -38.83 -22.08
C MET A 284 -8.66 -38.75 -20.97
N HIS A 285 -8.06 -37.60 -20.75
CA HIS A 285 -7.01 -37.36 -19.73
C HIS A 285 -7.33 -36.23 -18.76
N GLY A 286 -8.40 -35.48 -19.00
CA GLY A 286 -8.79 -34.31 -18.20
C GLY A 286 -10.30 -34.28 -17.94
N PRO A 287 -10.83 -33.20 -17.43
CA PRO A 287 -12.23 -33.10 -17.03
C PRO A 287 -13.18 -33.20 -18.22
N LYS A 288 -14.29 -33.91 -17.98
CA LYS A 288 -15.44 -34.01 -18.93
C LYS A 288 -16.23 -32.70 -18.95
N GLU A 289 -16.25 -32.01 -17.82
CA GLU A 289 -16.94 -30.74 -17.65
C GLU A 289 -16.02 -29.69 -17.05
N VAL A 290 -16.05 -28.47 -17.60
CA VAL A 290 -15.40 -27.30 -17.02
C VAL A 290 -16.44 -26.20 -16.87
N LEU A 291 -16.65 -25.77 -15.61
CA LEU A 291 -17.50 -24.65 -15.25
C LEU A 291 -16.65 -23.42 -14.99
N VAL A 292 -16.90 -22.31 -15.67
CA VAL A 292 -16.40 -20.98 -15.31
C VAL A 292 -17.49 -20.25 -14.57
N LEU A 293 -17.27 -20.01 -13.27
CA LEU A 293 -18.17 -19.26 -12.41
C LEU A 293 -17.62 -17.86 -12.18
N PHE A 294 -18.25 -16.86 -12.76
CA PHE A 294 -17.96 -15.45 -12.51
C PHE A 294 -18.72 -14.97 -11.27
N VAL A 295 -18.01 -14.44 -10.29
CA VAL A 295 -18.57 -13.77 -9.12
C VAL A 295 -18.53 -12.27 -9.35
N ASP A 296 -19.67 -11.67 -9.66
CA ASP A 296 -19.77 -10.23 -9.96
C ASP A 296 -19.63 -9.39 -8.68
N ASP A 297 -20.46 -9.65 -7.69
CA ASP A 297 -20.42 -8.96 -6.39
C ASP A 297 -20.29 -7.43 -6.51
N GLY A 298 -21.05 -6.86 -7.50
CA GLY A 298 -21.06 -5.43 -7.78
C GLY A 298 -19.91 -4.90 -8.64
N ARG A 299 -18.97 -5.75 -9.09
CA ARG A 299 -17.78 -5.35 -9.83
C ARG A 299 -18.05 -4.69 -11.17
N LEU A 300 -19.02 -5.21 -11.93
CA LEU A 300 -19.38 -4.66 -13.25
C LEU A 300 -19.92 -3.23 -13.15
N ASN A 301 -20.66 -2.93 -12.07
CA ASN A 301 -21.36 -1.66 -11.89
C ASN A 301 -20.68 -0.71 -10.90
N ALA A 302 -19.46 -1.01 -10.43
CA ALA A 302 -18.74 -0.16 -9.50
C ALA A 302 -18.42 1.21 -10.14
N GLU A 303 -18.77 2.30 -9.44
CA GLU A 303 -18.46 3.66 -9.89
C GLU A 303 -16.97 3.91 -9.96
N ASP A 304 -16.24 3.45 -8.95
CA ASP A 304 -14.78 3.53 -8.87
C ASP A 304 -14.18 2.19 -9.30
N LYS A 305 -13.57 2.17 -10.46
CA LYS A 305 -13.05 0.94 -11.08
C LYS A 305 -11.59 0.66 -10.73
N GLU A 306 -10.88 1.65 -10.22
CA GLU A 306 -9.41 1.60 -10.16
C GLU A 306 -8.88 0.51 -9.21
N ALA A 307 -9.56 0.26 -8.07
CA ALA A 307 -9.18 -0.83 -7.17
C ALA A 307 -9.16 -2.21 -7.86
N GLN A 308 -10.03 -2.41 -8.85
CA GLN A 308 -10.17 -3.66 -9.60
C GLN A 308 -9.06 -3.90 -10.65
N TYR A 309 -8.15 -2.92 -10.86
CA TYR A 309 -6.97 -3.13 -11.71
C TYR A 309 -5.92 -4.01 -11.04
N CYS A 310 -6.13 -4.36 -9.77
CA CYS A 310 -5.20 -5.18 -8.99
C CYS A 310 -5.04 -6.59 -9.58
N ILE A 311 -3.78 -6.98 -9.85
CA ILE A 311 -3.44 -8.32 -10.32
C ILE A 311 -3.02 -9.28 -9.19
N GLY A 312 -3.09 -8.86 -7.92
CA GLY A 312 -2.77 -9.70 -6.77
C GLY A 312 -1.27 -10.06 -6.62
N CYS A 313 -0.36 -9.23 -7.15
CA CYS A 313 1.09 -9.51 -7.09
C CYS A 313 1.74 -9.32 -5.71
N GLY A 314 1.08 -8.64 -4.77
CA GLY A 314 1.59 -8.41 -3.42
C GLY A 314 2.71 -7.37 -3.30
N MET A 315 3.17 -6.76 -4.40
CA MET A 315 4.30 -5.81 -4.38
C MET A 315 4.08 -4.62 -3.43
N CYS A 316 2.85 -4.15 -3.32
CA CYS A 316 2.48 -3.07 -2.39
C CYS A 316 2.69 -3.45 -0.91
N LEU A 317 2.60 -4.75 -0.55
CA LEU A 317 2.81 -5.25 0.81
C LEU A 317 4.28 -5.18 1.20
N LEU A 318 5.18 -5.54 0.26
CA LEU A 318 6.62 -5.50 0.46
C LEU A 318 7.10 -4.09 0.83
N HIS A 319 6.43 -3.07 0.29
CA HIS A 319 6.79 -1.66 0.48
C HIS A 319 5.94 -0.93 1.52
N CYS A 320 4.86 -1.53 2.02
CA CYS A 320 3.97 -0.88 2.96
C CYS A 320 4.56 -0.86 4.38
N PRO A 321 4.83 0.33 4.97
CA PRO A 321 5.37 0.41 6.32
C PRO A 321 4.38 -0.14 7.36
N THR A 322 3.11 0.11 7.21
CA THR A 322 2.06 -0.43 8.08
C THR A 322 2.02 -1.96 8.02
N TYR A 323 1.98 -2.53 6.81
CA TYR A 323 1.90 -3.99 6.64
C TYR A 323 3.13 -4.71 7.19
N ASN A 324 4.31 -4.12 7.05
CA ASN A 324 5.54 -4.68 7.62
C ASN A 324 5.57 -4.69 9.17
N VAL A 325 4.71 -3.91 9.82
CA VAL A 325 4.58 -3.87 11.29
C VAL A 325 3.44 -4.74 11.81
N VAL A 326 2.29 -4.76 11.12
CA VAL A 326 1.08 -5.46 11.63
C VAL A 326 0.63 -6.64 10.77
N GLY A 327 1.29 -6.90 9.65
CA GLY A 327 0.96 -8.03 8.77
C GLY A 327 -0.50 -8.08 8.34
N PRO A 328 -1.15 -9.25 8.36
CA PRO A 328 -2.50 -9.46 7.86
C PRO A 328 -3.60 -8.76 8.68
N VAL A 329 -3.27 -8.12 9.80
CA VAL A 329 -4.22 -7.25 10.52
C VAL A 329 -4.62 -6.04 9.65
N PHE A 330 -3.78 -5.67 8.67
CA PHE A 330 -4.07 -4.64 7.69
C PHE A 330 -4.42 -5.26 6.34
N GLY A 331 -5.72 -5.27 6.00
CA GLY A 331 -6.28 -5.81 4.77
C GLY A 331 -7.49 -6.70 4.99
N SER A 332 -8.18 -7.10 3.91
CA SER A 332 -9.31 -8.03 3.94
C SER A 332 -8.85 -9.47 3.67
N SER A 333 -9.74 -10.46 3.86
CA SER A 333 -9.44 -11.89 3.71
C SER A 333 -8.92 -12.28 2.33
N GLY A 334 -9.43 -11.69 1.26
CA GLY A 334 -9.01 -11.95 -0.13
C GLY A 334 -7.90 -11.02 -0.60
N HIS A 335 -7.79 -9.80 -0.02
CA HIS A 335 -6.89 -8.74 -0.45
C HIS A 335 -6.21 -8.05 0.72
N MET A 336 -4.94 -8.36 0.91
CA MET A 336 -4.12 -7.86 2.02
C MET A 336 -3.65 -6.43 1.79
N GLY A 337 -3.42 -5.68 2.88
CA GLY A 337 -2.92 -4.31 2.85
C GLY A 337 -3.95 -3.29 2.38
N GLY A 338 -3.48 -2.10 2.02
CA GLY A 338 -4.35 -0.98 1.66
C GLY A 338 -5.25 -1.22 0.46
N ILE A 339 -4.86 -2.11 -0.47
CA ILE A 339 -5.70 -2.48 -1.61
C ILE A 339 -6.96 -3.23 -1.18
N GLY A 340 -6.88 -4.02 -0.10
CA GLY A 340 -8.05 -4.69 0.48
C GLY A 340 -9.07 -3.69 1.01
N VAL A 341 -8.60 -2.67 1.73
CA VAL A 341 -9.46 -1.56 2.19
C VAL A 341 -10.15 -0.86 1.02
N TYR A 342 -9.38 -0.51 -0.02
CA TYR A 342 -9.90 0.22 -1.17
C TYR A 342 -10.91 -0.61 -1.97
N LEU A 343 -10.62 -1.90 -2.21
CA LEU A 343 -11.53 -2.78 -2.94
C LEU A 343 -12.83 -3.02 -2.16
N SER A 344 -12.76 -3.24 -0.84
CA SER A 344 -13.96 -3.41 -0.01
C SER A 344 -14.87 -2.18 -0.08
N ASP A 345 -14.32 -0.95 0.00
CA ASP A 345 -15.11 0.29 -0.19
C ASP A 345 -15.68 0.40 -1.61
N THR A 346 -14.88 0.08 -2.63
CA THR A 346 -15.32 0.06 -4.04
C THR A 346 -16.53 -0.84 -4.27
N LEU A 347 -16.58 -1.98 -3.57
CA LEU A 347 -17.69 -2.95 -3.65
C LEU A 347 -18.83 -2.64 -2.66
N GLY A 348 -18.84 -1.47 -2.04
CA GLY A 348 -19.87 -1.06 -1.08
C GLY A 348 -19.80 -1.75 0.28
N LYS A 349 -18.73 -2.49 0.57
CA LYS A 349 -18.53 -3.26 1.80
C LYS A 349 -17.78 -2.43 2.86
N LEU A 350 -18.41 -1.33 3.28
CA LEU A 350 -17.77 -0.36 4.17
C LEU A 350 -17.34 -0.96 5.52
N ASP A 351 -18.13 -1.88 6.07
CA ASP A 351 -17.79 -2.53 7.35
C ASP A 351 -16.54 -3.42 7.21
N GLU A 352 -16.38 -4.13 6.08
CA GLU A 352 -15.16 -4.88 5.78
C GLU A 352 -13.96 -3.94 5.59
N ALA A 353 -14.14 -2.79 4.94
CA ALA A 353 -13.08 -1.80 4.77
C ALA A 353 -12.61 -1.21 6.12
N LEU A 354 -13.52 -1.03 7.08
CA LEU A 354 -13.19 -0.61 8.44
C LEU A 354 -12.43 -1.72 9.19
N ASP A 355 -12.92 -2.94 9.14
CA ASP A 355 -12.28 -4.11 9.76
C ASP A 355 -10.92 -4.45 9.14
N ALA A 356 -10.71 -4.10 7.87
CA ALA A 356 -9.42 -4.18 7.17
C ALA A 356 -8.41 -3.11 7.62
N GLY A 357 -8.74 -2.25 8.58
CA GLY A 357 -7.83 -1.27 9.17
C GLY A 357 -7.67 0.01 8.37
N MET A 358 -8.75 0.55 7.82
CA MET A 358 -8.78 1.77 7.01
C MET A 358 -7.96 2.93 7.61
N TYR A 359 -7.99 3.10 8.93
CA TYR A 359 -7.29 4.19 9.62
C TYR A 359 -5.84 3.87 10.00
N MET A 360 -5.34 2.67 9.76
CA MET A 360 -3.92 2.32 9.92
C MET A 360 -3.04 2.80 8.75
N CYS A 361 -3.63 3.17 7.63
CA CYS A 361 -2.89 3.68 6.47
C CYS A 361 -2.32 5.07 6.74
N THR A 362 -1.00 5.22 6.64
CA THR A 362 -0.30 6.51 6.76
C THR A 362 -0.48 7.43 5.55
N SER A 363 -1.14 6.97 4.48
CA SER A 363 -1.28 7.67 3.19
C SER A 363 0.06 8.14 2.59
N CYS A 364 1.12 7.37 2.77
CA CYS A 364 2.47 7.72 2.30
C CYS A 364 2.67 7.55 0.79
N GLY A 365 1.79 6.82 0.09
CA GLY A 365 1.87 6.62 -1.36
C GLY A 365 2.89 5.58 -1.84
N GLY A 366 3.66 4.92 -0.95
CA GLY A 366 4.65 3.92 -1.38
C GLY A 366 4.06 2.76 -2.18
N CYS A 367 2.82 2.37 -1.90
CA CYS A 367 2.10 1.34 -2.66
C CYS A 367 1.72 1.80 -4.08
N VAL A 368 1.55 3.09 -4.32
CA VAL A 368 1.25 3.68 -5.64
C VAL A 368 2.47 3.60 -6.53
N GLU A 369 3.65 3.99 -5.99
CA GLU A 369 4.91 4.00 -6.74
C GLU A 369 5.28 2.63 -7.30
N VAL A 370 5.09 1.58 -6.50
CA VAL A 370 5.49 0.22 -6.87
C VAL A 370 4.41 -0.56 -7.62
N CYS A 371 3.20 0.00 -7.74
CA CYS A 371 2.08 -0.70 -8.37
C CYS A 371 2.27 -0.79 -9.89
N PRO A 372 2.25 -2.00 -10.49
CA PRO A 372 2.40 -2.14 -11.93
C PRO A 372 1.21 -1.55 -12.72
N ALA A 373 0.04 -1.50 -12.09
CA ALA A 373 -1.17 -0.90 -12.68
C ALA A 373 -1.38 0.56 -12.22
N LYS A 374 -0.42 1.15 -11.46
CA LYS A 374 -0.47 2.54 -10.96
C LYS A 374 -1.78 2.87 -10.22
N ILE A 375 -2.30 1.94 -9.43
CA ILE A 375 -3.52 2.14 -8.64
C ILE A 375 -3.24 3.17 -7.54
N ASP A 376 -4.00 4.26 -7.50
CA ASP A 376 -3.88 5.25 -6.43
C ASP A 376 -4.62 4.80 -5.16
N THR A 377 -4.07 3.75 -4.53
CA THR A 377 -4.60 3.20 -3.27
C THR A 377 -4.70 4.24 -2.16
N LYS A 378 -3.81 5.23 -2.15
CA LYS A 378 -3.84 6.34 -1.18
C LYS A 378 -5.11 7.18 -1.34
N LYS A 379 -5.41 7.60 -2.58
CA LYS A 379 -6.63 8.35 -2.91
C LYS A 379 -7.88 7.53 -2.61
N GLY A 380 -7.86 6.26 -2.96
CA GLY A 380 -8.95 5.32 -2.68
C GLY A 380 -9.26 5.22 -1.18
N ILE A 381 -8.24 5.05 -0.33
CA ILE A 381 -8.43 4.99 1.14
C ILE A 381 -8.95 6.34 1.70
N ILE A 382 -8.48 7.47 1.21
CA ILE A 382 -9.00 8.79 1.62
C ILE A 382 -10.48 8.92 1.25
N LYS A 383 -10.88 8.44 0.06
CA LYS A 383 -12.28 8.39 -0.38
C LYS A 383 -13.11 7.48 0.53
N ALA A 384 -12.62 6.29 0.84
CA ALA A 384 -13.26 5.33 1.74
C ALA A 384 -13.51 5.93 3.14
N ARG A 385 -12.54 6.67 3.70
CA ARG A 385 -12.72 7.43 4.96
C ARG A 385 -13.85 8.47 4.85
N GLY A 386 -13.96 9.14 3.70
CA GLY A 386 -15.06 10.07 3.42
C GLY A 386 -16.42 9.37 3.37
N ASN A 387 -16.49 8.16 2.81
CA ASN A 387 -17.70 7.34 2.77
C ASN A 387 -18.08 6.85 4.17
N ALA A 388 -17.10 6.41 4.97
CA ALA A 388 -17.32 6.03 6.37
C ALA A 388 -17.94 7.17 7.20
N LYS A 389 -17.43 8.39 7.02
CA LYS A 389 -18.01 9.57 7.66
C LYS A 389 -19.46 9.84 7.24
N LYS A 390 -19.75 9.81 5.93
CA LYS A 390 -21.12 10.02 5.41
C LYS A 390 -22.10 9.01 6.01
N SER A 391 -21.66 7.79 6.20
CA SER A 391 -22.42 6.69 6.82
C SER A 391 -22.45 6.75 8.36
N LYS A 392 -21.82 7.76 8.97
CA LYS A 392 -21.67 7.91 10.44
C LYS A 392 -21.01 6.72 11.11
N LYS A 393 -20.11 6.04 10.40
CA LYS A 393 -19.37 4.86 10.86
C LYS A 393 -17.88 5.17 10.98
N GLY A 394 -17.19 4.50 11.89
CA GLY A 394 -15.76 4.25 11.84
C GLY A 394 -14.81 5.40 12.15
N ILE A 395 -15.26 6.60 12.48
CA ILE A 395 -14.34 7.66 12.94
C ILE A 395 -13.95 7.38 14.38
N THR A 396 -12.65 7.21 14.62
CA THR A 396 -12.17 7.02 16.00
C THR A 396 -12.34 8.30 16.82
N PRO A 397 -12.48 8.21 18.15
CA PRO A 397 -12.61 9.38 19.03
C PRO A 397 -11.48 10.40 18.84
N GLU A 398 -10.24 9.91 18.64
CA GLU A 398 -9.05 10.76 18.44
C GLU A 398 -9.13 11.52 17.12
N HIS A 399 -9.58 10.87 16.04
CA HIS A 399 -9.77 11.53 14.74
C HIS A 399 -10.90 12.56 14.80
N ALA A 400 -11.99 12.25 15.50
CA ALA A 400 -13.08 13.21 15.73
C ALA A 400 -12.57 14.46 16.46
N THR A 401 -11.73 14.25 17.50
CA THR A 401 -11.08 15.33 18.25
C THR A 401 -10.19 16.19 17.35
N VAL A 402 -9.36 15.58 16.52
CA VAL A 402 -8.49 16.29 15.55
C VAL A 402 -9.33 17.13 14.58
N ILE A 403 -10.40 16.56 14.03
CA ILE A 403 -11.29 17.26 13.09
C ILE A 403 -11.95 18.47 13.76
N ALA A 404 -12.53 18.29 14.95
CA ALA A 404 -13.13 19.35 15.73
C ALA A 404 -12.11 20.45 16.08
N SER A 405 -10.90 20.06 16.43
CA SER A 405 -9.81 20.99 16.74
C SER A 405 -9.42 21.84 15.52
N VAL A 406 -9.23 21.24 14.36
CA VAL A 406 -8.92 21.98 13.12
C VAL A 406 -10.04 22.94 12.76
N LYS A 407 -11.30 22.54 12.93
CA LYS A 407 -12.47 23.40 12.65
C LYS A 407 -12.47 24.63 13.55
N ASN A 408 -12.19 24.47 14.84
CA ASN A 408 -12.37 25.51 15.85
C ASN A 408 -11.10 26.34 16.13
N TYR A 409 -9.92 25.69 16.07
CA TYR A 409 -8.65 26.28 16.48
C TYR A 409 -7.61 26.43 15.36
N ASP A 410 -7.89 25.96 14.13
CA ASP A 410 -6.93 25.91 13.01
C ASP A 410 -5.64 25.15 13.33
N ASN A 411 -5.70 24.12 14.18
CA ASN A 411 -4.63 23.18 14.48
C ASN A 411 -5.19 21.89 15.08
N PRO A 412 -4.47 20.76 15.07
CA PRO A 412 -4.96 19.48 15.57
C PRO A 412 -4.86 19.29 17.10
N TRP A 413 -4.33 20.23 17.87
CA TRP A 413 -4.03 20.07 19.30
C TRP A 413 -4.91 20.90 20.24
N GLN A 414 -6.01 21.49 19.79
CA GLN A 414 -6.91 22.36 20.59
C GLN A 414 -6.20 23.57 21.21
N VAL A 415 -5.09 24.00 20.60
CA VAL A 415 -4.30 25.16 21.09
C VAL A 415 -4.91 26.43 20.54
N PRO A 416 -5.14 27.48 21.38
CA PRO A 416 -5.65 28.77 20.92
C PRO A 416 -4.78 29.41 19.85
N ARG A 417 -5.40 30.00 18.80
CA ARG A 417 -4.71 30.59 17.63
C ARG A 417 -3.61 31.58 18.00
N ARG A 418 -3.80 32.37 19.06
CA ARG A 418 -2.80 33.34 19.55
C ARG A 418 -1.45 32.70 19.87
N GLN A 419 -1.40 31.43 20.22
CA GLN A 419 -0.14 30.75 20.53
C GLN A 419 0.70 30.46 19.28
N LYS A 420 0.07 30.37 18.10
CA LYS A 420 0.77 30.13 16.82
C LYS A 420 1.74 31.26 16.47
N SER A 421 1.51 32.49 16.94
CA SER A 421 2.32 33.66 16.60
C SER A 421 3.46 33.95 17.60
N LYS A 422 3.51 33.29 18.75
CA LYS A 422 4.50 33.56 19.82
C LYS A 422 5.95 33.47 19.34
N TRP A 423 6.28 32.55 18.45
CA TRP A 423 7.63 32.38 17.92
C TRP A 423 8.13 33.63 17.16
N ALA A 424 7.22 34.41 16.58
CA ALA A 424 7.52 35.56 15.72
C ALA A 424 7.60 36.91 16.46
N GLU A 425 7.22 36.98 17.77
CA GLU A 425 7.10 38.23 18.53
C GLU A 425 8.37 39.11 18.49
N LYS A 426 9.54 38.48 18.54
CA LYS A 426 10.83 39.22 18.53
C LYS A 426 11.35 39.49 17.11
N LEU A 427 10.77 38.92 16.06
CA LEU A 427 11.30 38.99 14.68
C LEU A 427 10.74 40.17 13.89
N LYS A 428 9.77 40.92 14.42
CA LYS A 428 9.15 42.11 13.79
C LYS A 428 8.70 41.87 12.34
N LEU A 429 8.14 40.65 12.03
CA LEU A 429 7.69 40.30 10.71
C LEU A 429 6.46 41.14 10.27
N LYS A 430 6.48 41.63 9.02
CA LYS A 430 5.35 42.37 8.45
C LYS A 430 4.18 41.42 8.15
N ALA A 431 2.95 41.92 8.26
CA ALA A 431 1.74 41.16 7.92
C ALA A 431 1.49 41.09 6.39
N LYS A 432 2.16 41.92 5.60
CA LYS A 432 2.01 42.03 4.14
C LYS A 432 3.37 41.97 3.46
N GLY A 433 3.43 41.32 2.30
CA GLY A 433 4.64 41.21 1.48
C GLY A 433 4.48 40.21 0.35
N GLU A 434 5.33 40.30 -0.66
CA GLU A 434 5.31 39.40 -1.82
C GLU A 434 5.74 37.97 -1.48
N VAL A 435 6.66 37.78 -0.53
CA VAL A 435 7.06 36.49 0.02
C VAL A 435 6.40 36.31 1.38
N LEU A 436 5.49 35.37 1.49
CA LEU A 436 4.79 35.03 2.73
C LEU A 436 5.37 33.74 3.32
N TYR A 437 5.85 33.78 4.54
CA TYR A 437 6.19 32.57 5.25
C TYR A 437 4.94 31.99 5.94
N PHE A 438 4.51 30.84 5.47
CA PHE A 438 3.42 30.05 6.05
C PHE A 438 4.03 29.00 6.97
N ALA A 439 4.15 29.31 8.26
CA ALA A 439 4.79 28.42 9.22
C ALA A 439 3.98 27.12 9.42
N GLY A 440 2.67 27.21 9.31
CA GLY A 440 1.76 26.10 9.57
C GLY A 440 1.64 25.77 11.06
N CYS A 441 0.65 24.97 11.41
CA CYS A 441 0.34 24.68 12.82
C CYS A 441 1.43 23.85 13.52
N SER A 442 2.02 22.86 12.82
CA SER A 442 3.01 21.96 13.41
C SER A 442 4.32 22.68 13.73
N THR A 443 4.86 23.42 12.76
CA THR A 443 6.10 24.17 12.96
C THR A 443 5.92 25.26 14.02
N SER A 444 4.82 26.03 13.95
CA SER A 444 4.55 27.10 14.92
C SER A 444 4.40 26.64 16.36
N LEU A 445 3.78 25.50 16.60
CA LEU A 445 3.39 25.04 17.93
C LEU A 445 4.36 24.02 18.54
N LEU A 446 4.92 23.13 17.73
CA LEU A 446 5.79 22.04 18.19
C LEU A 446 7.28 22.35 17.98
N PHE A 447 7.60 23.15 16.95
CA PHE A 447 8.97 23.48 16.56
C PHE A 447 9.15 24.99 16.34
N PRO A 448 8.88 25.84 17.38
CA PRO A 448 8.93 27.30 17.26
C PRO A 448 10.30 27.82 16.81
N ASP A 449 11.38 27.12 17.18
CA ASP A 449 12.73 27.50 16.76
C ASP A 449 12.97 27.22 15.28
N THR A 450 12.50 26.10 14.74
CA THR A 450 12.50 25.84 13.29
C THR A 450 11.78 26.96 12.52
N ALA A 451 10.67 27.50 13.05
CA ALA A 451 9.98 28.64 12.43
C ALA A 451 10.84 29.92 12.42
N LYS A 452 11.59 30.19 13.50
CA LYS A 452 12.52 31.32 13.57
C LYS A 452 13.69 31.17 12.60
N HIS A 453 14.28 29.97 12.55
CA HIS A 453 15.35 29.61 11.63
C HIS A 453 14.91 29.78 10.16
N ALA A 454 13.70 29.31 9.82
CA ALA A 454 13.13 29.48 8.50
C ALA A 454 13.01 30.95 8.09
N ALA A 455 12.51 31.82 8.99
CA ALA A 455 12.38 33.24 8.72
C ALA A 455 13.76 33.92 8.54
N ARG A 456 14.77 33.53 9.30
CA ARG A 456 16.17 34.02 9.13
C ARG A 456 16.77 33.57 7.79
N LEU A 457 16.58 32.31 7.44
CA LEU A 457 17.08 31.77 6.17
C LEU A 457 16.40 32.44 4.95
N ILE A 458 15.11 32.76 5.03
CA ILE A 458 14.43 33.53 3.99
C ILE A 458 15.07 34.93 3.87
N ARG A 459 15.36 35.61 4.97
CA ARG A 459 16.08 36.89 4.96
C ARG A 459 17.49 36.76 4.38
N ALA A 460 18.19 35.69 4.66
CA ALA A 460 19.53 35.44 4.10
C ALA A 460 19.54 35.34 2.56
N THR A 461 18.40 35.04 1.92
CA THR A 461 18.24 35.12 0.46
C THR A 461 18.00 36.54 -0.08
N GLY A 462 17.94 37.55 0.78
CA GLY A 462 17.58 38.93 0.42
C GLY A 462 16.05 39.18 0.38
N ALA A 463 15.21 38.19 0.65
CA ALA A 463 13.77 38.34 0.70
C ALA A 463 13.30 38.67 2.14
N GLU A 464 12.34 39.61 2.28
CA GLU A 464 11.73 39.90 3.57
C GLU A 464 10.45 39.07 3.73
N PRO A 465 10.40 38.10 4.68
CA PRO A 465 9.22 37.28 4.86
C PRO A 465 8.08 38.04 5.55
N ALA A 466 6.89 38.04 4.96
CA ALA A 466 5.67 38.41 5.65
C ALA A 466 5.12 37.21 6.46
N TYR A 467 4.35 37.48 7.53
CA TYR A 467 3.72 36.45 8.36
C TYR A 467 2.35 36.87 8.84
N LEU A 468 1.35 35.98 8.72
CA LEU A 468 -0.05 36.28 9.08
C LEU A 468 -0.34 36.30 10.59
N GLY A 469 0.63 35.90 11.43
CA GLY A 469 0.46 35.87 12.87
C GLY A 469 -0.66 34.91 13.32
N GLN A 470 -1.46 35.36 14.27
CA GLN A 470 -2.61 34.61 14.78
C GLN A 470 -3.72 34.36 13.73
N ASN A 471 -3.69 35.09 12.62
CA ASN A 471 -4.66 34.93 11.54
C ASN A 471 -4.32 33.78 10.58
N GLU A 472 -3.12 33.21 10.69
CA GLU A 472 -2.74 32.07 9.87
C GLU A 472 -3.68 30.88 10.10
N LYS A 473 -4.31 30.39 9.02
CA LYS A 473 -5.26 29.27 9.03
C LYS A 473 -4.55 27.93 8.98
N CYS A 474 -5.31 26.85 9.13
CA CYS A 474 -4.82 25.50 8.84
C CYS A 474 -4.87 25.25 7.33
N CYS A 475 -3.83 24.60 6.76
CA CYS A 475 -3.79 24.18 5.36
C CYS A 475 -4.81 23.06 5.01
N GLY A 476 -5.42 22.42 5.99
CA GLY A 476 -6.38 21.32 5.80
C GLY A 476 -5.76 19.95 5.52
N SER A 477 -4.43 19.79 5.45
CA SER A 477 -3.77 18.52 5.09
C SER A 477 -4.25 17.33 5.93
N THR A 478 -4.25 17.45 7.26
CA THR A 478 -4.62 16.36 8.16
C THR A 478 -6.08 15.96 8.00
N VAL A 479 -7.00 16.93 7.96
CA VAL A 479 -8.44 16.62 7.83
C VAL A 479 -8.78 16.06 6.45
N ARG A 480 -8.12 16.48 5.38
CA ARG A 480 -8.25 15.87 4.05
C ARG A 480 -7.89 14.38 4.09
N LYS A 481 -6.76 14.05 4.68
CA LYS A 481 -6.30 12.66 4.80
C LYS A 481 -7.20 11.80 5.72
N LEU A 482 -8.02 12.42 6.56
CA LEU A 482 -9.05 11.77 7.37
C LEU A 482 -10.41 11.67 6.64
N GLY A 483 -10.50 12.04 5.35
CA GLY A 483 -11.72 11.96 4.55
C GLY A 483 -12.60 13.21 4.61
N GLU A 484 -12.17 14.28 5.27
CA GLU A 484 -12.90 15.56 5.42
C GLU A 484 -12.64 16.53 4.25
N SER A 485 -12.90 16.09 3.02
CA SER A 485 -12.55 16.84 1.81
C SER A 485 -13.20 18.24 1.76
N SER A 486 -14.47 18.39 2.20
CA SER A 486 -15.16 19.68 2.20
C SER A 486 -14.53 20.66 3.20
N LEU A 487 -14.20 20.18 4.42
CA LEU A 487 -13.52 21.00 5.42
C LEU A 487 -12.12 21.40 4.96
N ALA A 488 -11.37 20.47 4.36
CA ALA A 488 -10.05 20.74 3.83
C ALA A 488 -10.08 21.81 2.74
N ARG A 489 -11.04 21.72 1.81
CA ARG A 489 -11.24 22.72 0.77
C ARG A 489 -11.57 24.09 1.36
N SER A 490 -12.51 24.16 2.29
CA SER A 490 -12.86 25.42 2.97
C SER A 490 -11.64 26.05 3.64
N LYS A 491 -10.79 25.26 4.30
CA LYS A 491 -9.55 25.75 4.92
C LYS A 491 -8.52 26.25 3.89
N ALA A 492 -8.39 25.59 2.76
CA ALA A 492 -7.56 26.07 1.67
C ALA A 492 -8.08 27.41 1.12
N GLU A 493 -9.38 27.54 0.86
CA GLU A 493 -10.00 28.79 0.40
C GLU A 493 -9.80 29.95 1.38
N GLU A 494 -9.90 29.70 2.70
CA GLU A 494 -9.57 30.68 3.73
C GLU A 494 -8.08 31.11 3.63
N CYS A 495 -7.16 30.16 3.48
CA CYS A 495 -5.73 30.45 3.31
C CYS A 495 -5.47 31.33 2.08
N PHE A 496 -6.01 30.99 0.91
CA PHE A 496 -5.76 31.73 -0.32
C PHE A 496 -6.34 33.17 -0.27
N LYS A 497 -7.50 33.35 0.37
CA LYS A 497 -8.05 34.71 0.62
C LYS A 497 -7.10 35.54 1.50
N ASP A 498 -6.52 34.95 2.53
CA ASP A 498 -5.58 35.63 3.42
C ASP A 498 -4.22 35.90 2.73
N PHE A 499 -3.73 35.00 1.88
CA PHE A 499 -2.55 35.23 1.04
C PHE A 499 -2.74 36.42 0.10
N GLN A 500 -3.89 36.51 -0.54
CA GLN A 500 -4.23 37.66 -1.41
C GLN A 500 -4.29 38.97 -0.63
N ARG A 501 -4.91 38.99 0.55
CA ARG A 501 -4.98 40.16 1.43
C ARG A 501 -3.60 40.62 1.92
N ALA A 502 -2.68 39.67 2.10
CA ALA A 502 -1.29 39.96 2.45
C ALA A 502 -0.46 40.46 1.24
N GLY A 503 -0.98 40.38 0.02
CA GLY A 503 -0.24 40.72 -1.19
C GLY A 503 0.82 39.70 -1.58
N ALA A 504 0.67 38.45 -1.12
CA ALA A 504 1.61 37.38 -1.40
C ALA A 504 1.55 36.94 -2.85
N LYS A 505 2.70 36.86 -3.51
CA LYS A 505 2.91 36.20 -4.81
C LYS A 505 3.53 34.80 -4.62
N LEU A 506 4.32 34.66 -3.58
CA LEU A 506 5.00 33.42 -3.21
C LEU A 506 4.75 33.07 -1.75
N VAL A 507 4.24 31.89 -1.49
CA VAL A 507 4.08 31.32 -0.15
C VAL A 507 5.15 30.26 0.06
N VAL A 508 5.98 30.42 1.08
CA VAL A 508 7.03 29.48 1.47
C VAL A 508 6.64 28.82 2.78
N THR A 509 6.69 27.49 2.85
CA THR A 509 6.36 26.74 4.09
C THR A 509 7.41 25.70 4.45
N SER A 510 7.64 25.49 5.75
CA SER A 510 8.55 24.45 6.26
C SER A 510 7.90 23.08 6.38
N CYS A 511 6.59 22.97 6.12
CA CYS A 511 5.86 21.71 6.24
C CYS A 511 5.45 21.18 4.87
N PRO A 512 5.99 20.01 4.42
CA PRO A 512 5.62 19.41 3.15
C PRO A 512 4.13 19.09 3.03
N GLY A 513 3.49 18.72 4.16
CA GLY A 513 2.05 18.48 4.20
C GLY A 513 1.24 19.76 3.93
N CYS A 514 1.72 20.94 4.33
CA CYS A 514 1.11 22.22 3.98
C CYS A 514 1.32 22.54 2.50
N ALA A 515 2.55 22.40 1.99
CA ALA A 515 2.86 22.64 0.59
C ALA A 515 2.02 21.72 -0.32
N SER A 516 2.03 20.42 -0.05
CA SER A 516 1.24 19.45 -0.81
C SER A 516 -0.26 19.75 -0.76
N ALA A 517 -0.81 20.06 0.43
CA ALA A 517 -2.26 20.30 0.57
C ALA A 517 -2.73 21.54 -0.19
N LEU A 518 -1.96 22.62 -0.20
CA LEU A 518 -2.31 23.85 -0.91
C LEU A 518 -2.12 23.69 -2.43
N ASN A 519 -1.10 22.98 -2.89
CA ASN A 519 -0.88 22.70 -4.31
C ASN A 519 -1.92 21.72 -4.93
N GLN A 520 -2.80 21.12 -4.13
CA GLN A 520 -3.88 20.27 -4.65
C GLN A 520 -5.05 21.05 -5.27
N TYR A 521 -5.02 22.37 -5.18
CA TYR A 521 -6.07 23.26 -5.69
C TYR A 521 -5.50 24.23 -6.74
N PRO A 522 -5.10 23.72 -7.94
CA PRO A 522 -4.50 24.57 -8.98
C PRO A 522 -5.42 25.75 -9.37
N GLU A 523 -6.73 25.54 -9.34
CA GLU A 523 -7.70 26.59 -9.62
C GLU A 523 -7.67 27.74 -8.58
N LEU A 524 -7.28 27.46 -7.34
CA LEU A 524 -7.11 28.51 -6.31
C LEU A 524 -5.76 29.21 -6.46
N LEU A 525 -4.71 28.47 -6.81
CA LEU A 525 -3.40 29.04 -7.12
C LEU A 525 -3.50 30.06 -8.25
N ASP A 526 -4.13 29.65 -9.36
CA ASP A 526 -4.32 30.52 -10.54
C ASP A 526 -5.22 31.71 -10.24
N LYS A 527 -6.38 31.48 -9.59
CA LYS A 527 -7.35 32.53 -9.22
C LYS A 527 -6.72 33.63 -8.37
N HIS A 528 -5.83 33.27 -7.46
CA HIS A 528 -5.22 34.23 -6.53
C HIS A 528 -3.80 34.68 -6.95
N GLY A 529 -3.26 34.14 -8.05
CA GLY A 529 -1.94 34.46 -8.58
C GLY A 529 -0.81 34.15 -7.59
N VAL A 530 -0.92 33.06 -6.85
CA VAL A 530 0.00 32.67 -5.77
C VAL A 530 0.72 31.36 -6.14
N LYS A 531 2.03 31.30 -5.93
CA LYS A 531 2.80 30.06 -5.93
C LYS A 531 3.03 29.58 -4.50
N VAL A 532 3.01 28.27 -4.28
CA VAL A 532 3.32 27.66 -2.98
C VAL A 532 4.51 26.73 -3.14
N MET A 533 5.57 26.98 -2.37
CA MET A 533 6.81 26.20 -2.39
C MET A 533 7.16 25.69 -0.98
N HIS A 534 7.78 24.52 -0.91
CA HIS A 534 8.45 24.10 0.29
C HIS A 534 9.75 24.88 0.47
N ILE A 535 10.12 25.18 1.72
CA ILE A 535 11.29 26.00 2.03
C ILE A 535 12.59 25.45 1.45
N SER A 536 12.73 24.13 1.34
CA SER A 536 13.93 23.53 0.72
C SER A 536 14.05 23.83 -0.78
N GLN A 537 12.93 23.97 -1.51
CA GLN A 537 12.94 24.39 -2.90
C GLN A 537 13.35 25.88 -3.00
N PHE A 538 12.72 26.71 -2.18
CA PHE A 538 13.01 28.13 -2.14
C PHE A 538 14.47 28.44 -1.82
N LEU A 539 15.05 27.75 -0.82
CA LEU A 539 16.44 27.94 -0.42
C LEU A 539 17.43 27.36 -1.46
N ASP A 540 17.12 26.22 -2.06
CA ASP A 540 17.99 25.64 -3.10
C ASP A 540 18.13 26.56 -4.31
N GLU A 541 17.03 27.27 -4.70
CA GLU A 541 17.00 28.23 -5.81
C GLU A 541 17.65 29.57 -5.48
N ARG A 542 17.59 30.05 -4.21
CA ARG A 542 17.88 31.45 -3.89
C ARG A 542 18.98 31.68 -2.86
N LEU A 543 19.30 30.68 -2.04
CA LEU A 543 20.34 30.85 -1.01
C LEU A 543 21.72 30.71 -1.65
N ASP A 544 22.56 31.72 -1.45
CA ASP A 544 23.97 31.63 -1.79
C ASP A 544 24.67 30.61 -0.87
N LYS A 545 24.95 29.44 -1.40
CA LYS A 545 25.57 28.34 -0.64
C LYS A 545 27.01 28.64 -0.20
N SER A 546 27.66 29.65 -0.74
CA SER A 546 28.99 30.10 -0.29
C SER A 546 28.93 30.73 1.09
N LEU A 547 27.75 31.14 1.56
CA LEU A 547 27.52 31.68 2.90
C LEU A 547 27.49 30.58 3.98
N LEU A 548 27.37 29.31 3.57
CA LEU A 548 27.20 28.17 4.47
C LEU A 548 28.56 27.61 4.90
N SER A 549 28.74 27.41 6.20
CA SER A 549 29.90 26.71 6.78
C SER A 549 29.55 25.26 7.13
N LYS A 550 30.56 24.41 7.31
CA LYS A 550 30.35 23.01 7.71
C LYS A 550 30.04 22.93 9.21
N VAL A 551 28.89 22.34 9.57
CA VAL A 551 28.43 22.25 10.97
C VAL A 551 28.65 20.87 11.60
N HIS A 552 28.63 19.79 10.82
CA HIS A 552 28.92 18.43 11.30
C HIS A 552 29.98 17.74 10.41
N PRO A 553 31.27 18.17 10.50
CA PRO A 553 32.29 17.79 9.53
C PRO A 553 32.66 16.29 9.57
N ARG A 554 32.35 15.56 10.64
CA ARG A 554 32.69 14.12 10.81
C ARG A 554 31.46 13.21 10.84
N ALA A 555 30.24 13.73 10.97
CA ALA A 555 29.04 12.91 11.07
C ALA A 555 28.68 12.27 9.72
N ARG A 556 28.35 10.99 9.74
CA ARG A 556 27.74 10.29 8.57
C ARG A 556 26.24 10.59 8.58
N ALA A 557 25.81 11.44 7.69
CA ALA A 557 24.42 11.83 7.57
C ALA A 557 23.69 11.09 6.47
N THR A 558 22.40 10.85 6.70
CA THR A 558 21.47 10.37 5.69
C THR A 558 20.27 11.29 5.57
N PHE A 559 19.60 11.30 4.41
CA PHE A 559 18.38 12.09 4.23
C PHE A 559 17.14 11.20 4.28
N HIS A 560 16.19 11.55 5.15
CA HIS A 560 14.85 10.96 5.12
C HIS A 560 13.93 11.79 4.25
N ASP A 561 13.45 11.21 3.15
CA ASP A 561 12.51 11.85 2.22
C ASP A 561 11.10 11.85 2.81
N PRO A 562 10.53 13.01 3.17
CA PRO A 562 9.13 13.10 3.58
C PRO A 562 8.21 12.75 2.41
N CYS A 563 7.20 11.91 2.65
CA CYS A 563 6.32 11.44 1.58
C CYS A 563 5.58 12.57 0.84
N ASP A 564 5.16 13.61 1.56
CA ASP A 564 4.49 14.77 0.95
C ASP A 564 5.46 15.67 0.17
N LEU A 565 6.75 15.68 0.49
CA LEU A 565 7.76 16.44 -0.26
C LEU A 565 8.21 15.67 -1.51
N GLY A 566 8.56 14.39 -1.34
CA GLY A 566 9.04 13.56 -2.42
C GLY A 566 7.92 13.14 -3.38
N ARG A 567 7.04 12.22 -2.95
CA ARG A 567 6.03 11.61 -3.83
C ARG A 567 4.94 12.56 -4.30
N GLU A 568 4.54 13.53 -3.46
CA GLU A 568 3.48 14.47 -3.85
C GLU A 568 4.01 15.66 -4.66
N LEU A 569 5.21 16.16 -4.32
CA LEU A 569 5.76 17.37 -4.94
C LEU A 569 6.97 17.11 -5.85
N GLY A 570 7.47 15.88 -5.94
CA GLY A 570 8.62 15.53 -6.78
C GLY A 570 9.97 16.09 -6.31
N VAL A 571 10.07 16.54 -5.04
CA VAL A 571 11.23 17.26 -4.54
C VAL A 571 12.20 16.33 -3.81
N TYR A 572 13.31 16.00 -4.44
CA TYR A 572 14.33 15.10 -3.91
C TYR A 572 15.74 15.69 -3.89
N ASP A 573 16.14 16.43 -4.91
CA ASP A 573 17.53 16.87 -5.11
C ASP A 573 17.85 18.16 -4.34
N GLY A 574 16.95 19.13 -4.32
CA GLY A 574 17.16 20.40 -3.60
C GLY A 574 17.50 20.22 -2.11
N PRO A 575 16.73 19.43 -1.33
CA PRO A 575 17.08 19.15 0.06
C PRO A 575 18.44 18.48 0.24
N ARG A 576 18.83 17.58 -0.68
CA ARG A 576 20.15 16.92 -0.66
C ARG A 576 21.29 17.85 -0.99
N SER A 577 21.09 18.73 -1.97
CA SER A 577 22.02 19.79 -2.35
C SER A 577 22.33 20.70 -1.15
N LEU A 578 21.28 21.16 -0.46
CA LEU A 578 21.43 22.00 0.73
C LEU A 578 22.11 21.24 1.89
N ALA A 579 21.69 20.02 2.19
CA ALA A 579 22.31 19.20 3.22
C ALA A 579 23.78 18.94 2.93
N SER A 580 24.15 18.64 1.70
CA SER A 580 25.55 18.42 1.29
C SER A 580 26.40 19.68 1.38
N ALA A 581 25.80 20.88 1.22
CA ALA A 581 26.51 22.15 1.36
C ALA A 581 27.00 22.38 2.80
N VAL A 582 26.31 21.86 3.82
CA VAL A 582 26.63 22.07 5.24
C VAL A 582 27.30 20.88 5.92
N MET A 583 27.22 19.70 5.30
CA MET A 583 27.89 18.50 5.83
C MET A 583 29.36 18.44 5.37
N GLY A 584 30.25 17.94 6.23
CA GLY A 584 31.67 17.72 5.91
C GLY A 584 31.92 16.42 5.13
N THR A 585 30.96 15.51 5.13
CA THR A 585 31.03 14.20 4.47
C THR A 585 29.87 14.04 3.46
N ARG A 586 30.04 13.13 2.50
CA ARG A 586 28.97 12.79 1.58
C ARG A 586 27.80 12.13 2.31
N LEU A 587 26.56 12.49 1.96
CA LEU A 587 25.35 11.82 2.44
C LEU A 587 25.37 10.34 2.04
N VAL A 588 25.02 9.46 2.98
CA VAL A 588 24.79 8.04 2.71
C VAL A 588 23.30 7.81 2.48
N GLU A 589 22.94 7.15 1.39
CA GLU A 589 21.54 6.84 1.14
C GLU A 589 21.11 5.59 1.90
N MET A 590 19.94 5.65 2.53
CA MET A 590 19.29 4.48 3.08
C MET A 590 18.89 3.52 1.96
N GLU A 591 18.70 2.24 2.28
CA GLU A 591 18.27 1.21 1.33
C GLU A 591 17.03 1.64 0.52
N ARG A 592 16.09 2.32 1.20
CA ARG A 592 14.94 2.95 0.58
C ARG A 592 15.06 4.46 0.70
N SER A 593 15.25 5.11 -0.43
CA SER A 593 15.42 6.56 -0.53
C SER A 593 14.63 7.09 -1.72
N ARG A 594 14.44 8.37 -1.82
CA ARG A 594 13.70 9.08 -2.86
C ARG A 594 12.26 8.56 -2.99
N ASP A 595 11.81 8.18 -4.19
CA ASP A 595 10.48 7.62 -4.46
C ASP A 595 10.18 6.33 -3.68
N SER A 596 11.20 5.49 -3.46
CA SER A 596 11.09 4.25 -2.69
C SER A 596 11.14 4.45 -1.17
N SER A 597 11.37 5.66 -0.67
CA SER A 597 11.54 5.98 0.76
C SER A 597 10.44 5.37 1.63
N SER A 598 10.81 4.74 2.76
CA SER A 598 9.85 4.29 3.76
C SER A 598 9.28 5.46 4.57
N CYS A 599 8.03 5.35 5.01
CA CYS A 599 7.37 6.39 5.80
C CYS A 599 7.98 6.52 7.20
N CYS A 600 7.88 7.72 7.78
CA CYS A 600 8.21 7.94 9.18
C CYS A 600 7.17 7.40 10.18
N GLY A 601 5.95 7.06 9.74
CA GLY A 601 4.86 6.55 10.59
C GLY A 601 3.81 7.58 11.02
N SER A 602 4.11 8.87 10.99
CA SER A 602 3.27 9.91 11.63
C SER A 602 2.03 10.34 10.84
N GLY A 603 1.93 9.93 9.55
CA GLY A 603 0.95 10.50 8.60
C GLY A 603 -0.50 10.12 8.86
N SER A 604 -1.42 10.93 8.31
CA SER A 604 -2.84 10.58 8.11
C SER A 604 -3.62 10.21 9.38
N GLY A 605 -3.25 10.80 10.53
CA GLY A 605 -3.91 10.52 11.81
C GLY A 605 -3.47 9.22 12.49
N VAL A 606 -2.57 8.42 11.90
CA VAL A 606 -2.09 7.18 12.51
C VAL A 606 -1.47 7.45 13.87
N LYS A 607 -0.63 8.48 14.00
CA LYS A 607 -0.01 8.84 15.28
C LYS A 607 -1.03 9.19 16.38
N SER A 608 -2.17 9.74 16.01
CA SER A 608 -3.21 10.13 16.99
C SER A 608 -4.02 8.93 17.48
N ALA A 609 -4.33 7.96 16.60
CA ALA A 609 -5.20 6.84 16.93
C ALA A 609 -4.45 5.52 17.20
N TYR A 610 -3.24 5.37 16.67
CA TYR A 610 -2.41 4.17 16.73
C TYR A 610 -0.95 4.57 16.98
N SER A 611 -0.67 5.18 18.15
CA SER A 611 0.65 5.72 18.51
C SER A 611 1.74 4.65 18.48
N GLU A 612 1.44 3.44 18.93
CA GLU A 612 2.35 2.30 18.96
C GLU A 612 2.75 1.87 17.53
N LEU A 613 1.77 1.84 16.60
CA LEU A 613 2.03 1.57 15.19
C LEU A 613 2.92 2.65 14.56
N ALA A 614 2.63 3.92 14.85
CA ALA A 614 3.43 5.04 14.35
C ALA A 614 4.88 4.96 14.87
N GLY A 615 5.05 4.64 16.15
CA GLY A 615 6.35 4.43 16.78
C GLY A 615 7.13 3.29 16.11
N ALA A 616 6.53 2.13 15.97
CA ALA A 616 7.14 0.95 15.36
C ALA A 616 7.57 1.18 13.90
N ILE A 617 6.78 1.91 13.11
CA ILE A 617 7.17 2.33 11.75
C ILE A 617 8.37 3.28 11.79
N GLY A 618 8.41 4.20 12.75
CA GLY A 618 9.53 5.11 12.96
C GLY A 618 10.81 4.37 13.31
N GLU A 619 10.74 3.40 14.22
CA GLU A 619 11.86 2.54 14.60
C GLU A 619 12.45 1.78 13.42
N ASP A 620 11.60 1.20 12.55
CA ASP A 620 12.05 0.55 11.32
C ASP A 620 12.82 1.53 10.42
N ARG A 621 12.38 2.79 10.34
CA ARG A 621 13.06 3.82 9.55
C ARG A 621 14.41 4.22 10.16
N VAL A 622 14.49 4.37 11.47
CA VAL A 622 15.75 4.62 12.21
C VAL A 622 16.72 3.44 12.04
N ALA A 623 16.21 2.20 12.11
CA ALA A 623 17.01 1.00 11.88
C ALA A 623 17.64 0.97 10.47
N MET A 624 16.94 1.44 9.42
CA MET A 624 17.51 1.57 8.07
C MET A 624 18.67 2.58 8.01
N ALA A 625 18.58 3.70 8.73
CA ALA A 625 19.66 4.67 8.84
C ALA A 625 20.88 4.07 9.56
N LYS A 626 20.64 3.41 10.70
CA LYS A 626 21.67 2.74 11.48
C LYS A 626 22.37 1.63 10.68
N ALA A 627 21.65 0.86 9.87
CA ALA A 627 22.22 -0.19 9.02
C ALA A 627 23.19 0.38 7.97
N LYS A 628 23.09 1.65 7.61
CA LYS A 628 24.05 2.37 6.76
C LYS A 628 25.18 3.06 7.55
N GLY A 629 25.20 2.89 8.85
CA GLY A 629 26.17 3.54 9.76
C GLY A 629 25.97 5.05 9.84
N ALA A 630 24.74 5.54 9.69
CA ALA A 630 24.44 6.95 9.84
C ALA A 630 24.33 7.33 11.33
N ASP A 631 24.98 8.45 11.68
CA ASP A 631 24.89 9.08 12.99
C ASP A 631 23.76 10.10 13.05
N LEU A 632 23.37 10.62 11.87
CA LEU A 632 22.45 11.73 11.72
C LEU A 632 21.43 11.46 10.61
N ILE A 633 20.13 11.63 10.92
CA ILE A 633 19.05 11.68 9.94
C ILE A 633 18.65 13.15 9.75
N ILE A 634 18.83 13.66 8.53
CA ILE A 634 18.33 14.98 8.12
C ILE A 634 16.97 14.79 7.44
N THR A 635 15.99 15.63 7.77
CA THR A 635 14.69 15.63 7.11
C THR A 635 14.12 17.05 7.06
N SER A 636 13.11 17.29 6.22
CA SER A 636 12.47 18.60 6.04
C SER A 636 10.97 18.52 6.30
N CYS A 637 10.58 17.91 7.42
CA CYS A 637 9.17 17.78 7.79
C CYS A 637 9.01 17.71 9.32
N PRO A 638 8.26 18.61 9.96
CA PRO A 638 8.09 18.63 11.40
C PRO A 638 7.48 17.33 11.95
N TRP A 639 6.57 16.70 11.22
CA TRP A 639 5.99 15.42 11.62
C TRP A 639 6.98 14.26 11.55
N CYS A 640 7.89 14.27 10.56
CA CYS A 640 8.95 13.28 10.47
C CYS A 640 9.97 13.47 11.59
N VAL A 641 10.40 14.71 11.85
CA VAL A 641 11.30 15.03 12.98
C VAL A 641 10.70 14.53 14.29
N GLN A 642 9.44 14.87 14.55
CA GLN A 642 8.74 14.46 15.77
C GLN A 642 8.76 12.95 15.96
N ASN A 643 8.24 12.20 14.99
CA ASN A 643 8.06 10.77 15.15
C ASN A 643 9.38 10.00 15.19
N LEU A 644 10.37 10.40 14.37
CA LEU A 644 11.68 9.76 14.35
C LEU A 644 12.51 10.08 15.60
N ARG A 645 12.26 11.21 16.30
CA ARG A 645 12.83 11.49 17.63
C ARG A 645 12.12 10.68 18.71
N GLU A 646 10.79 10.75 18.77
CA GLU A 646 9.99 10.13 19.83
C GLU A 646 10.08 8.59 19.85
N CYS A 647 10.14 7.93 18.69
CA CYS A 647 10.23 6.47 18.63
C CYS A 647 11.52 5.88 19.19
N GLN A 648 12.57 6.71 19.39
CA GLN A 648 13.84 6.28 19.97
C GLN A 648 13.90 6.43 21.50
N GLY A 649 12.89 7.01 22.12
CA GLY A 649 12.88 7.25 23.57
C GLY A 649 14.00 8.18 24.05
N ASN A 650 14.44 7.98 25.28
CA ASN A 650 15.40 8.88 25.95
C ASN A 650 16.89 8.67 25.54
N LYS A 651 17.20 7.61 24.78
CA LYS A 651 18.56 7.30 24.32
C LYS A 651 18.54 7.08 22.80
N PRO A 652 18.55 8.17 22.02
CA PRO A 652 18.50 8.06 20.57
C PRO A 652 19.74 7.33 20.01
N ALA A 653 19.53 6.37 19.15
CA ALA A 653 20.60 5.64 18.45
C ALA A 653 21.16 6.43 17.26
N VAL A 654 20.36 7.33 16.69
CA VAL A 654 20.69 8.21 15.58
C VAL A 654 20.07 9.57 15.83
N GLU A 655 20.84 10.64 15.73
CA GLU A 655 20.32 12.00 15.87
C GLU A 655 19.35 12.33 14.73
N VAL A 656 18.31 13.13 14.98
CA VAL A 656 17.36 13.56 13.96
C VAL A 656 17.25 15.07 13.96
N VAL A 657 17.53 15.73 12.82
CA VAL A 657 17.51 17.19 12.71
C VAL A 657 16.64 17.64 11.54
N ASP A 658 16.02 18.81 11.69
CA ASP A 658 15.38 19.49 10.56
C ASP A 658 16.44 20.17 9.69
N LEU A 659 16.29 20.07 8.37
CA LEU A 659 17.21 20.71 7.43
C LEU A 659 17.33 22.23 7.67
N VAL A 660 16.24 22.87 8.04
CA VAL A 660 16.19 24.32 8.32
C VAL A 660 17.05 24.68 9.54
N GLU A 661 16.99 23.87 10.60
CA GLU A 661 17.83 24.06 11.80
C GLU A 661 19.33 23.94 11.46
N LEU A 662 19.66 22.93 10.66
CA LEU A 662 21.03 22.66 10.23
C LEU A 662 21.60 23.79 9.35
N LEU A 663 20.80 24.30 8.43
CA LEU A 663 21.19 25.40 7.54
C LEU A 663 21.39 26.71 8.31
N ASP A 664 20.52 27.03 9.26
CA ASP A 664 20.63 28.26 10.05
C ASP A 664 21.87 28.25 10.94
N GLN A 665 22.20 27.11 11.57
CA GLN A 665 23.44 26.93 12.31
C GLN A 665 24.68 27.16 11.45
N SER A 666 24.61 26.85 10.15
CA SER A 666 25.72 26.97 9.19
C SER A 666 25.98 28.42 8.73
N LEU A 667 24.98 29.29 8.84
CA LEU A 667 25.15 30.71 8.45
C LEU A 667 26.12 31.51 9.36
N GLY A 668 26.39 31.04 10.62
CA GLY A 668 27.21 31.70 11.60
C GLY A 668 26.57 32.98 12.18
N GLU A 669 26.95 33.36 13.42
CA GLU A 669 26.37 34.53 14.12
C GLU A 669 26.71 35.88 13.47
N ASP A 670 27.82 35.96 12.72
CA ASP A 670 28.37 37.25 12.22
C ASP A 670 27.75 37.78 10.94
N LYS A 671 26.96 36.97 10.21
CA LYS A 671 26.36 37.35 8.94
C LYS A 671 24.87 37.76 9.01
N THR A 672 24.26 37.65 10.19
CA THR A 672 22.88 38.09 10.44
C THR A 672 22.76 39.56 10.88
N LYS A 673 23.88 40.26 11.08
CA LYS A 673 23.93 41.72 11.38
C LYS A 673 24.07 42.57 10.12
N ARG A 674 23.20 42.37 9.13
CA ARG A 674 22.82 43.43 8.20
C ARG A 674 21.42 43.88 8.63
N GLU A 675 21.40 44.78 9.61
CA GLU A 675 20.23 45.62 9.94
C GLU A 675 19.87 46.53 8.77
#